data_ebb267d0ec6f19b962c66074a7da48ee
#
_entry.id   ebb267d0ec6f19b962c66074a7da48ee
#
_cell.length_a   1.000
_cell.length_b   1.000
_cell.length_c   1.000
_cell.angle_alpha   90.00
_cell.angle_beta   90.00
_cell.angle_gamma   90.00
#
_symmetry.space_group_name_H-M   'P 1'
#
loop_
_entity.id
_entity.type
_entity.pdbx_description
1 polymer ?
#
loop_
_entity_poly.entity_id
_entity_poly.type
_entity_poly.pdbx_seq_one_letter_code
_entity_poly.pdbx_strand_id
1 'polypeptide(L)'
;LGINGLGVLLIGDKNLNMIRQLIFLLLFPLTVFSQQKEITINGTTKSKSEDIYFAHVTFQDTDGNKFTTISDENAKYSITLKEGTYEVKGTYIGYKDFVTTITVTTVTIFDIFFEQTDTELNEVLVRGTAQKVTDISVMKTIRNNIVVSDGLSIEFIKKTPDRNLGDALKRVSGVTIQNDKFVLVRGLADRYNSALLNQTPLPSTEPDRRAFSFDIIPTSLIDNIMVSKSFSANQPSDWSGGLIQVTTKEVSDNFLDLSFGTGFGSVSSLKDFRIVKSVSFPSTFPSTYKYRVSGNGDKRLFTKQIANPSENSFQSIPNLNGGLSFGYVKNKFNTLFSSTIRNQYTLNNIERKDYQSSTELAYDYNDRLYTQRFSTNGLLNLTYLGKNKYSWKTLANFQKESSYLTRSGENFDNVQDVLSNASNHINNIVINSQVDGNIETFDFNFGYNFIFREQPDYRINPITKSLGVNEPYATAWRDTYRFWSVMDESSFNGNVKKDLGKFEVGGGYLKKMRGFNARVFRYQTTDLMDEITNNTDRYTADFDLGNLYSMYENEIGKWKINTGVRGEYNLFDVETADFSGQKVNVDRTYLDILPSLNLSYNLDKTKYRFSLSKTLARPEFREVANFAYYDFVRNAQILGNSNLEKTDIYNVDLKYELYPSTSENISVSFFGKNFVNPIEQVVADGSVPSNLLLTYKNPESAIVYGVEMEVRKRINGWFDFYTNASVMKSEVDMNGVKRQLQGQSNYMINSGINFNKKNNTLNLAYNRIGERISAVGFQGYPDIFENSRDVLDITFLRKLPKGELKLAIGDIFAQPSINYQKISNRNLINTNNETTVSLTLNLNL
;
A
#
# COMPACT_ATOMS: atom_id res chain seq x y z
N LEU A 1 -52.64 -32.92 -20.25
CA LEU A 1 -53.68 -31.88 -19.99
C LEU A 1 -53.22 -30.98 -18.84
N GLY A 2 -53.04 -29.67 -19.14
CA GLY A 2 -53.03 -28.63 -18.15
C GLY A 2 -51.73 -27.84 -18.00
N ILE A 3 -51.46 -26.99 -18.95
CA ILE A 3 -50.58 -25.82 -18.95
C ILE A 3 -51.23 -24.73 -18.10
N ASN A 4 -50.43 -24.00 -17.28
CA ASN A 4 -50.57 -22.58 -16.86
C ASN A 4 -49.74 -22.42 -15.56
N GLY A 5 -48.88 -21.43 -15.37
CA GLY A 5 -48.83 -20.07 -15.80
C GLY A 5 -47.48 -19.42 -15.57
N LEU A 6 -46.98 -18.84 -16.63
CA LEU A 6 -45.92 -17.82 -16.57
C LEU A 6 -46.53 -16.52 -16.03
N GLY A 7 -46.07 -16.07 -14.89
CA GLY A 7 -46.32 -14.73 -14.38
C GLY A 7 -45.42 -13.73 -15.08
N VAL A 8 -45.92 -13.05 -16.11
CA VAL A 8 -45.27 -11.88 -16.75
C VAL A 8 -45.46 -10.70 -15.82
N LEU A 9 -44.40 -10.21 -15.23
CA LEU A 9 -44.36 -8.91 -14.56
C LEU A 9 -44.42 -7.81 -15.64
N LEU A 10 -45.56 -7.18 -15.77
CA LEU A 10 -45.75 -5.95 -16.54
C LEU A 10 -44.94 -4.81 -15.91
N ILE A 11 -43.78 -4.49 -16.48
CA ILE A 11 -43.09 -3.25 -16.25
C ILE A 11 -43.86 -2.18 -17.02
N GLY A 12 -44.44 -1.23 -16.30
CA GLY A 12 -45.31 -0.22 -16.87
C GLY A 12 -44.57 0.68 -17.90
N ASP A 13 -45.31 1.09 -18.92
CA ASP A 13 -44.92 1.86 -20.11
C ASP A 13 -44.12 3.16 -19.85
N LYS A 14 -44.07 3.65 -18.64
CA LYS A 14 -43.29 4.84 -18.29
C LYS A 14 -41.77 4.60 -18.25
N ASN A 15 -41.32 3.42 -17.96
CA ASN A 15 -39.89 3.09 -17.89
C ASN A 15 -39.29 2.78 -19.26
N LEU A 16 -40.08 2.29 -20.20
CA LEU A 16 -39.67 2.05 -21.59
C LEU A 16 -39.38 3.37 -22.35
N ASN A 17 -40.13 4.43 -22.04
CA ASN A 17 -39.92 5.74 -22.63
C ASN A 17 -38.64 6.42 -22.11
N MET A 18 -38.27 6.21 -20.84
CA MET A 18 -37.03 6.73 -20.27
C MET A 18 -35.80 6.00 -20.84
N ILE A 19 -35.89 4.71 -21.05
CA ILE A 19 -34.82 3.91 -21.68
C ILE A 19 -34.69 4.27 -23.17
N ARG A 20 -35.78 4.48 -23.89
CA ARG A 20 -35.79 5.00 -25.28
C ARG A 20 -35.24 6.42 -25.38
N GLN A 21 -35.54 7.30 -24.44
CA GLN A 21 -34.95 8.64 -24.39
C GLN A 21 -33.46 8.61 -24.04
N LEU A 22 -33.00 7.72 -23.18
CA LEU A 22 -31.55 7.52 -22.90
C LEU A 22 -30.80 6.95 -24.11
N ILE A 23 -31.41 6.02 -24.85
CA ILE A 23 -30.81 5.47 -26.08
C ILE A 23 -30.83 6.52 -27.20
N PHE A 24 -31.82 7.41 -27.26
CA PHE A 24 -31.88 8.52 -28.22
C PHE A 24 -30.87 9.63 -27.89
N LEU A 25 -30.55 9.85 -26.61
CA LEU A 25 -29.51 10.79 -26.19
C LEU A 25 -28.08 10.27 -26.46
N LEU A 26 -27.92 8.94 -26.59
CA LEU A 26 -26.65 8.31 -26.93
C LEU A 26 -26.39 8.18 -28.43
N LEU A 27 -27.36 8.51 -29.28
CA LEU A 27 -27.30 8.34 -30.74
C LEU A 27 -27.39 9.66 -31.56
N PHE A 28 -27.19 10.81 -30.93
CA PHE A 28 -27.20 12.10 -31.65
C PHE A 28 -25.95 12.94 -31.34
N PRO A 29 -25.33 13.62 -32.30
CA PRO A 29 -25.30 13.43 -33.75
C PRO A 29 -23.87 13.25 -34.31
N LEU A 30 -23.78 12.43 -35.30
CA LEU A 30 -22.72 12.54 -36.30
C LEU A 30 -22.99 13.75 -37.17
N THR A 31 -22.72 14.95 -36.68
CA THR A 31 -22.62 16.10 -37.55
C THR A 31 -21.31 16.06 -38.31
N VAL A 32 -21.40 16.11 -39.57
CA VAL A 32 -20.35 16.26 -40.58
C VAL A 32 -19.47 17.45 -40.19
N PHE A 33 -18.33 17.17 -39.51
CA PHE A 33 -17.24 18.14 -39.44
C PHE A 33 -16.48 18.03 -40.75
N SER A 34 -16.39 19.13 -41.48
CA SER A 34 -15.43 19.36 -42.53
C SER A 34 -14.05 18.93 -42.04
N GLN A 35 -13.47 17.90 -42.62
CA GLN A 35 -12.10 17.49 -42.35
C GLN A 35 -11.17 18.61 -42.80
N GLN A 36 -10.76 19.48 -41.88
CA GLN A 36 -9.59 20.31 -42.09
C GLN A 36 -8.38 19.36 -42.13
N LYS A 37 -7.55 19.53 -43.15
CA LYS A 37 -6.34 18.71 -43.37
C LYS A 37 -5.40 18.81 -42.18
N GLU A 38 -5.14 17.71 -41.53
CA GLU A 38 -4.16 17.60 -40.45
C GLU A 38 -2.77 17.34 -41.02
N ILE A 39 -1.79 18.10 -40.55
CA ILE A 39 -0.39 18.07 -41.03
C ILE A 39 0.51 17.74 -39.85
N THR A 40 1.37 16.74 -40.03
CA THR A 40 2.33 16.34 -39.01
C THR A 40 3.65 17.08 -39.22
N ILE A 41 4.10 17.78 -38.18
CA ILE A 41 5.42 18.41 -38.10
C ILE A 41 6.33 17.50 -37.29
N ASN A 42 7.50 17.21 -37.85
CA ASN A 42 8.57 16.52 -37.18
C ASN A 42 9.76 17.45 -37.04
N GLY A 43 10.55 17.31 -35.97
CA GLY A 43 11.73 18.13 -35.79
C GLY A 43 12.67 17.59 -34.72
N THR A 44 13.80 18.23 -34.57
CA THR A 44 14.80 17.95 -33.53
C THR A 44 15.04 19.18 -32.70
N THR A 45 15.40 18.99 -31.46
CA THR A 45 15.79 20.03 -30.51
C THR A 45 17.26 19.94 -30.20
N LYS A 46 18.03 21.00 -30.52
CA LYS A 46 19.50 21.03 -30.47
C LYS A 46 20.04 22.31 -29.88
N SER A 47 21.27 22.27 -29.39
CA SER A 47 22.10 23.43 -29.14
C SER A 47 23.36 23.38 -30.04
N LYS A 48 24.25 24.37 -29.93
CA LYS A 48 25.53 24.36 -30.67
C LYS A 48 26.46 23.20 -30.29
N SER A 49 26.30 22.65 -29.10
CA SER A 49 27.22 21.67 -28.52
C SER A 49 26.61 20.29 -28.29
N GLU A 50 25.29 20.18 -28.25
CA GLU A 50 24.60 18.93 -27.90
C GLU A 50 23.15 18.88 -28.39
N ASP A 51 22.61 17.66 -28.48
CA ASP A 51 21.19 17.42 -28.69
C ASP A 51 20.44 17.70 -27.38
N ILE A 52 19.29 18.40 -27.45
CA ILE A 52 18.49 18.78 -26.29
C ILE A 52 17.32 17.82 -26.17
N TYR A 53 17.38 16.92 -25.21
CA TYR A 53 16.36 15.91 -24.96
C TYR A 53 15.26 16.45 -24.04
N PHE A 54 14.01 16.09 -24.30
CA PHE A 54 12.86 16.46 -23.46
C PHE A 54 12.61 17.96 -23.35
N ALA A 55 12.96 18.71 -24.39
CA ALA A 55 12.56 20.12 -24.51
C ALA A 55 11.07 20.23 -24.79
N HIS A 56 10.42 21.18 -24.15
CA HIS A 56 9.03 21.49 -24.40
C HIS A 56 8.92 22.34 -25.66
N VAL A 57 8.03 21.93 -26.58
CA VAL A 57 7.75 22.64 -27.82
C VAL A 57 6.26 22.92 -27.87
N THR A 58 5.88 24.19 -27.82
CA THR A 58 4.50 24.65 -27.84
C THR A 58 4.24 25.42 -29.14
N PHE A 59 3.15 25.08 -29.82
CA PHE A 59 2.62 25.76 -30.97
C PHE A 59 1.34 26.46 -30.55
N GLN A 60 1.26 27.77 -30.75
CA GLN A 60 0.06 28.57 -30.45
C GLN A 60 -0.51 29.12 -31.74
N ASP A 61 -1.80 28.85 -32.00
CA ASP A 61 -2.48 29.41 -33.18
C ASP A 61 -2.91 30.86 -32.93
N THR A 62 -3.43 31.49 -33.98
CA THR A 62 -3.90 32.88 -33.95
C THR A 62 -5.09 33.10 -33.02
N ASP A 63 -5.80 32.03 -32.65
CA ASP A 63 -6.96 32.09 -31.75
C ASP A 63 -6.54 31.86 -30.29
N GLY A 64 -5.22 31.65 -30.03
CA GLY A 64 -4.66 31.44 -28.69
C GLY A 64 -4.65 30.02 -28.21
N ASN A 65 -5.08 29.03 -29.02
CA ASN A 65 -5.02 27.63 -28.64
C ASN A 65 -3.59 27.13 -28.68
N LYS A 66 -3.21 26.35 -27.66
CA LYS A 66 -1.84 25.82 -27.50
C LYS A 66 -1.81 24.32 -27.72
N PHE A 67 -0.89 23.89 -28.55
CA PHE A 67 -0.58 22.49 -28.85
C PHE A 67 0.85 22.25 -28.41
N THR A 68 1.05 21.36 -27.45
CA THR A 68 2.37 21.13 -26.86
C THR A 68 2.83 19.71 -27.08
N THR A 69 4.10 19.56 -27.44
CA THR A 69 4.81 18.28 -27.50
C THR A 69 6.14 18.38 -26.76
N ILE A 70 6.78 17.24 -26.54
CA ILE A 70 8.08 17.17 -25.87
C ILE A 70 9.00 16.35 -26.78
N SER A 71 10.25 16.79 -26.93
CA SER A 71 11.23 16.00 -27.67
C SER A 71 11.57 14.71 -26.92
N ASP A 72 11.80 13.64 -27.65
CA ASP A 72 12.10 12.31 -27.10
C ASP A 72 13.57 12.15 -26.67
N GLU A 73 13.95 10.92 -26.35
CA GLU A 73 15.32 10.54 -25.97
C GLU A 73 16.36 10.65 -27.09
N ASN A 74 15.91 10.90 -28.33
CA ASN A 74 16.76 11.17 -29.49
C ASN A 74 16.65 12.63 -29.91
N ALA A 75 16.14 13.50 -28.99
CA ALA A 75 15.90 14.91 -29.25
C ALA A 75 14.91 15.17 -30.41
N LYS A 76 14.05 14.21 -30.75
CA LYS A 76 13.05 14.32 -31.83
C LYS A 76 11.67 14.59 -31.23
N TYR A 77 10.90 15.44 -31.92
CA TYR A 77 9.51 15.65 -31.57
C TYR A 77 8.61 15.49 -32.80
N SER A 78 7.35 15.19 -32.56
CA SER A 78 6.32 15.12 -33.59
C SER A 78 5.03 15.71 -33.02
N ILE A 79 4.35 16.50 -33.85
CA ILE A 79 3.07 17.09 -33.51
C ILE A 79 2.18 17.19 -34.74
N THR A 80 0.88 16.90 -34.58
CA THR A 80 -0.09 17.01 -35.66
C THR A 80 -0.94 18.26 -35.46
N LEU A 81 -0.93 19.16 -36.41
CA LEU A 81 -1.60 20.46 -36.36
C LEU A 81 -2.49 20.63 -37.61
N LYS A 82 -3.45 21.51 -37.53
CA LYS A 82 -4.24 21.97 -38.68
C LYS A 82 -3.43 22.94 -39.53
N GLU A 83 -3.78 23.09 -40.80
CA GLU A 83 -3.22 24.12 -41.63
C GLU A 83 -3.48 25.51 -41.03
N GLY A 84 -2.41 26.32 -40.87
CA GLY A 84 -2.51 27.63 -40.22
C GLY A 84 -1.15 28.22 -39.83
N THR A 85 -1.17 29.42 -39.25
CA THR A 85 0.02 30.07 -38.71
C THR A 85 0.09 29.89 -37.21
N TYR A 86 1.28 29.51 -36.72
CA TYR A 86 1.55 29.16 -35.31
C TYR A 86 2.76 29.92 -34.81
N GLU A 87 2.68 30.52 -33.65
CA GLU A 87 3.83 30.90 -32.83
C GLU A 87 4.41 29.63 -32.19
N VAL A 88 5.68 29.35 -32.45
CA VAL A 88 6.39 28.21 -31.89
C VAL A 88 7.26 28.69 -30.75
N LYS A 89 7.08 28.12 -29.57
CA LYS A 89 7.92 28.37 -28.42
C LYS A 89 8.58 27.09 -27.96
N GLY A 90 9.92 27.05 -27.99
CA GLY A 90 10.74 26.01 -27.37
C GLY A 90 11.27 26.47 -26.03
N THR A 91 11.15 25.62 -24.98
CA THR A 91 11.70 25.93 -23.66
C THR A 91 12.50 24.75 -23.11
N TYR A 92 13.69 25.05 -22.54
CA TYR A 92 14.53 24.09 -21.89
C TYR A 92 15.38 24.75 -20.79
N ILE A 93 15.57 24.07 -19.65
CA ILE A 93 16.29 24.64 -18.50
C ILE A 93 17.75 24.90 -18.84
N GLY A 94 18.24 26.12 -18.57
CA GLY A 94 19.61 26.55 -18.85
C GLY A 94 19.82 27.12 -20.27
N TYR A 95 18.76 27.27 -21.03
CA TYR A 95 18.77 27.86 -22.37
C TYR A 95 17.75 28.98 -22.49
N LYS A 96 18.02 29.92 -23.41
CA LYS A 96 17.03 30.95 -23.77
C LYS A 96 15.83 30.31 -24.44
N ASP A 97 14.64 30.84 -24.14
CA ASP A 97 13.42 30.45 -24.85
C ASP A 97 13.59 30.69 -26.35
N PHE A 98 13.36 29.67 -27.15
CA PHE A 98 13.25 29.81 -28.60
C PHE A 98 11.83 30.26 -28.95
N VAL A 99 11.69 31.35 -29.69
CA VAL A 99 10.39 31.84 -30.14
C VAL A 99 10.48 32.21 -31.62
N THR A 100 9.53 31.70 -32.42
CA THR A 100 9.43 32.03 -33.84
C THR A 100 7.98 31.79 -34.32
N THR A 101 7.67 32.22 -35.53
CA THR A 101 6.36 32.00 -36.18
C THR A 101 6.54 31.13 -37.43
N ILE A 102 5.73 30.10 -37.58
CA ILE A 102 5.72 29.25 -38.76
C ILE A 102 4.32 29.16 -39.38
N THR A 103 4.25 28.96 -40.68
CA THR A 103 3.00 28.65 -41.39
C THR A 103 3.00 27.19 -41.85
N VAL A 104 2.05 26.43 -41.33
CA VAL A 104 1.90 24.99 -41.58
C VAL A 104 0.95 24.78 -42.74
N THR A 105 1.49 24.37 -43.91
CA THR A 105 0.70 24.13 -45.16
C THR A 105 0.98 22.76 -45.74
N THR A 106 2.14 22.15 -45.42
CA THR A 106 2.54 20.81 -45.87
C THR A 106 3.36 20.13 -44.75
N VAL A 107 3.57 18.81 -44.85
CA VAL A 107 4.45 18.08 -43.90
C VAL A 107 5.81 18.76 -43.88
N THR A 108 6.20 19.25 -42.73
CA THR A 108 7.41 20.08 -42.57
C THR A 108 8.31 19.45 -41.51
N ILE A 109 9.61 19.47 -41.77
CA ILE A 109 10.63 19.26 -40.77
C ILE A 109 10.98 20.62 -40.18
N PHE A 110 10.86 20.77 -38.85
CA PHE A 110 11.16 22.03 -38.18
C PHE A 110 12.04 21.78 -36.96
N ASP A 111 13.31 22.18 -37.07
CA ASP A 111 14.29 22.00 -36.00
C ASP A 111 14.34 23.22 -35.08
N ILE A 112 14.51 23.02 -33.79
CA ILE A 112 14.60 24.07 -32.76
C ILE A 112 16.04 24.11 -32.24
N PHE A 113 16.65 25.30 -32.34
CA PHE A 113 18.02 25.53 -31.87
C PHE A 113 18.02 26.43 -30.64
N PHE A 114 18.42 25.86 -29.52
CA PHE A 114 18.54 26.57 -28.25
C PHE A 114 19.90 27.28 -28.12
N GLU A 115 19.87 28.53 -27.63
CA GLU A 115 21.06 29.27 -27.25
C GLU A 115 21.29 29.13 -25.74
N GLN A 116 22.52 28.80 -25.34
CA GLN A 116 22.89 28.73 -23.94
C GLN A 116 22.89 30.13 -23.32
N THR A 117 22.43 30.25 -22.11
CA THR A 117 22.38 31.54 -21.38
C THR A 117 23.70 31.79 -20.66
N ASP A 118 24.41 32.83 -21.04
CA ASP A 118 25.71 33.26 -20.44
C ASP A 118 25.56 34.09 -19.15
N THR A 119 24.42 34.01 -18.47
CA THR A 119 24.16 34.84 -17.28
C THR A 119 24.02 33.98 -16.07
N GLU A 120 24.74 34.26 -14.99
CA GLU A 120 24.38 33.86 -13.64
C GLU A 120 22.92 34.28 -13.38
N LEU A 121 22.05 33.34 -13.41
CA LEU A 121 20.63 33.56 -13.24
C LEU A 121 20.35 33.92 -11.79
N ASN A 122 19.91 35.14 -11.56
CA ASN A 122 18.93 35.39 -10.54
C ASN A 122 17.75 34.43 -10.85
N GLU A 123 17.59 33.47 -9.99
CA GLU A 123 16.69 32.34 -10.11
C GLU A 123 15.25 32.79 -10.35
N VAL A 124 14.86 33.04 -11.60
CA VAL A 124 13.45 33.00 -11.97
C VAL A 124 13.08 31.53 -12.02
N LEU A 125 12.62 31.07 -10.88
CA LEU A 125 12.08 29.74 -10.69
C LEU A 125 10.79 29.62 -11.51
N VAL A 126 10.91 29.36 -12.81
CA VAL A 126 9.83 28.76 -13.56
C VAL A 126 9.77 27.31 -13.09
N ARG A 127 9.10 27.07 -11.97
CA ARG A 127 8.68 25.75 -11.54
C ARG A 127 7.56 25.29 -12.46
N GLY A 128 7.89 24.93 -13.69
CA GLY A 128 7.09 23.93 -14.39
C GLY A 128 7.12 22.69 -13.48
N THR A 129 5.98 22.24 -13.03
CA THR A 129 5.86 20.94 -12.38
C THR A 129 6.32 19.93 -13.41
N ALA A 130 7.60 19.55 -13.36
CA ALA A 130 8.11 18.45 -14.17
C ALA A 130 7.26 17.24 -13.77
N GLN A 131 6.47 16.72 -14.73
CA GLN A 131 5.60 15.58 -14.45
C GLN A 131 6.48 14.42 -13.97
N LYS A 132 6.45 14.13 -12.68
CA LYS A 132 7.17 13.01 -12.06
C LYS A 132 6.52 11.66 -12.40
N VAL A 133 5.75 11.61 -13.47
CA VAL A 133 4.89 10.48 -13.87
C VAL A 133 5.57 9.48 -14.80
N THR A 134 6.69 9.85 -15.44
CA THR A 134 7.39 9.01 -16.42
C THR A 134 8.49 8.17 -15.78
N ASP A 135 8.81 7.03 -16.40
CA ASP A 135 9.92 6.18 -15.98
C ASP A 135 11.24 6.96 -15.96
N ILE A 136 11.46 7.82 -16.95
CA ILE A 136 12.66 8.66 -17.05
C ILE A 136 12.75 9.66 -15.91
N SER A 137 11.63 10.29 -15.52
CA SER A 137 11.63 11.27 -14.43
C SER A 137 11.95 10.63 -13.09
N VAL A 138 11.42 9.43 -12.83
CA VAL A 138 11.73 8.66 -11.63
C VAL A 138 13.18 8.21 -11.63
N MET A 139 13.70 7.71 -12.78
CA MET A 139 15.11 7.33 -12.91
C MET A 139 16.05 8.52 -12.71
N LYS A 140 15.71 9.70 -13.24
CA LYS A 140 16.46 10.93 -12.99
C LYS A 140 16.45 11.30 -11.50
N THR A 141 15.31 11.16 -10.83
CA THR A 141 15.20 11.40 -9.39
C THR A 141 16.08 10.44 -8.60
N ILE A 142 16.04 9.13 -8.91
CA ILE A 142 16.90 8.10 -8.28
C ILE A 142 18.39 8.45 -8.51
N ARG A 143 18.75 8.78 -9.75
CA ARG A 143 20.14 9.13 -10.11
C ARG A 143 20.63 10.36 -9.34
N ASN A 144 19.80 11.38 -9.20
CA ASN A 144 20.20 12.65 -8.55
C ASN A 144 20.11 12.58 -7.02
N ASN A 145 19.33 11.68 -6.47
CA ASN A 145 19.23 11.49 -5.03
C ASN A 145 20.59 11.06 -4.47
N ILE A 146 20.96 11.54 -3.29
CA ILE A 146 22.20 11.12 -2.64
C ILE A 146 22.01 9.86 -1.80
N VAL A 147 20.83 9.66 -1.21
CA VAL A 147 20.48 8.44 -0.49
C VAL A 147 20.25 7.27 -1.43
N VAL A 148 20.52 6.06 -0.97
CA VAL A 148 20.19 4.85 -1.70
C VAL A 148 18.68 4.72 -1.79
N SER A 149 18.13 4.80 -3.00
CA SER A 149 16.69 4.72 -3.24
C SER A 149 16.38 3.99 -4.53
N ASP A 150 15.17 3.44 -4.60
CA ASP A 150 14.55 2.86 -5.78
C ASP A 150 13.15 3.43 -5.94
N GLY A 151 12.52 3.28 -7.12
CA GLY A 151 11.20 3.85 -7.32
C GLY A 151 10.48 3.34 -8.56
N LEU A 152 9.18 3.62 -8.60
CA LEU A 152 8.28 3.29 -9.70
C LEU A 152 7.47 4.51 -10.10
N SER A 153 7.34 4.72 -11.41
CA SER A 153 6.43 5.70 -11.99
C SER A 153 5.04 5.11 -12.17
N ILE A 154 4.04 5.98 -12.28
CA ILE A 154 2.70 5.53 -12.69
C ILE A 154 2.71 4.95 -14.11
N GLU A 155 3.60 5.43 -14.99
CA GLU A 155 3.78 4.87 -16.34
C GLU A 155 4.17 3.38 -16.28
N PHE A 156 5.07 3.01 -15.38
CA PHE A 156 5.44 1.61 -15.16
C PHE A 156 4.27 0.80 -14.58
N ILE A 157 3.62 1.33 -13.55
CA ILE A 157 2.52 0.65 -12.86
C ILE A 157 1.33 0.38 -13.78
N LYS A 158 1.03 1.27 -14.73
CA LYS A 158 -0.03 1.07 -15.73
C LYS A 158 0.19 -0.17 -16.61
N LYS A 159 1.45 -0.55 -16.86
CA LYS A 159 1.82 -1.72 -17.67
C LYS A 159 1.64 -3.04 -16.91
N THR A 160 1.49 -3.02 -15.59
CA THR A 160 1.34 -4.19 -14.72
C THR A 160 -0.12 -4.38 -14.28
N PRO A 161 -0.54 -5.56 -13.76
CA PRO A 161 -1.91 -5.77 -13.30
C PRO A 161 -2.22 -5.08 -11.97
N ASP A 162 -1.27 -4.35 -11.40
CA ASP A 162 -1.31 -3.81 -10.05
C ASP A 162 -2.43 -2.79 -9.87
N ARG A 163 -3.29 -3.01 -8.88
CA ARG A 163 -4.52 -2.23 -8.66
C ARG A 163 -4.45 -1.30 -7.47
N ASN A 164 -3.60 -1.62 -6.52
CA ASN A 164 -3.36 -0.84 -5.30
C ASN A 164 -1.87 -0.65 -5.08
N LEU A 165 -1.52 0.18 -4.11
CA LEU A 165 -0.15 0.53 -3.79
C LEU A 165 0.67 -0.70 -3.34
N GLY A 166 0.06 -1.63 -2.60
CA GLY A 166 0.71 -2.87 -2.19
C GLY A 166 1.15 -3.71 -3.38
N ASP A 167 0.25 -3.91 -4.35
CA ASP A 167 0.59 -4.67 -5.57
C ASP A 167 1.76 -4.03 -6.32
N ALA A 168 1.75 -2.69 -6.48
CA ALA A 168 2.81 -1.98 -7.17
C ALA A 168 4.16 -2.11 -6.45
N LEU A 169 4.17 -2.06 -5.12
CA LEU A 169 5.39 -2.15 -4.31
C LEU A 169 6.11 -3.49 -4.46
N LYS A 170 5.43 -4.58 -4.82
CA LYS A 170 6.06 -5.88 -5.15
C LYS A 170 7.09 -5.76 -6.30
N ARG A 171 7.00 -4.70 -7.14
CA ARG A 171 7.88 -4.49 -8.30
C ARG A 171 9.16 -3.72 -7.94
N VAL A 172 9.23 -3.12 -6.75
CA VAL A 172 10.43 -2.43 -6.27
C VAL A 172 11.48 -3.45 -5.82
N SER A 173 12.77 -3.17 -6.10
CA SER A 173 13.87 -4.03 -5.68
C SER A 173 13.87 -4.25 -4.16
N GLY A 174 14.04 -5.49 -3.71
CA GLY A 174 14.11 -5.85 -2.29
C GLY A 174 12.81 -5.64 -1.50
N VAL A 175 11.67 -5.48 -2.19
CA VAL A 175 10.35 -5.29 -1.56
C VAL A 175 9.46 -6.50 -1.79
N THR A 176 8.79 -6.95 -0.73
CA THR A 176 7.75 -7.99 -0.77
C THR A 176 6.51 -7.55 -0.01
N ILE A 177 5.42 -8.28 -0.19
CA ILE A 177 4.16 -8.02 0.51
C ILE A 177 3.76 -9.24 1.33
N GLN A 178 3.30 -9.00 2.54
CA GLN A 178 2.71 -10.02 3.42
C GLN A 178 1.21 -9.79 3.51
N ASN A 179 0.43 -10.88 3.38
CA ASN A 179 -1.03 -10.87 3.46
C ASN A 179 -1.70 -9.87 2.50
N ASP A 180 -1.08 -9.61 1.33
CA ASP A 180 -1.49 -8.63 0.31
C ASP A 180 -1.69 -7.18 0.83
N LYS A 181 -1.22 -6.87 2.04
CA LYS A 181 -1.42 -5.59 2.72
C LYS A 181 -0.13 -4.91 3.18
N PHE A 182 0.81 -5.67 3.75
CA PHE A 182 1.94 -5.13 4.51
C PHE A 182 3.25 -5.28 3.74
N VAL A 183 4.01 -4.20 3.70
CA VAL A 183 5.26 -4.13 2.94
C VAL A 183 6.44 -4.55 3.80
N LEU A 184 7.25 -5.45 3.28
CA LEU A 184 8.53 -5.85 3.83
C LEU A 184 9.63 -5.38 2.88
N VAL A 185 10.60 -4.62 3.40
CA VAL A 185 11.75 -4.15 2.62
C VAL A 185 13.02 -4.81 3.14
N ARG A 186 13.82 -5.36 2.22
CA ARG A 186 15.05 -6.10 2.57
C ARG A 186 14.78 -7.24 3.56
N GLY A 187 13.61 -7.89 3.40
CA GLY A 187 13.17 -8.98 4.26
C GLY A 187 12.86 -8.58 5.70
N LEU A 188 12.95 -7.31 6.05
CA LEU A 188 12.59 -6.86 7.39
C LEU A 188 11.08 -6.75 7.54
N ALA A 189 10.59 -7.21 8.68
CA ALA A 189 9.18 -7.18 9.03
C ALA A 189 8.59 -5.77 8.87
N ASP A 190 7.29 -5.71 8.62
CA ASP A 190 6.53 -4.49 8.40
C ASP A 190 6.76 -3.42 9.47
N ARG A 191 6.99 -3.82 10.74
CA ARG A 191 7.29 -2.90 11.84
C ARG A 191 8.59 -2.10 11.68
N TYR A 192 9.53 -2.55 10.83
CA TYR A 192 10.79 -1.86 10.53
C TYR A 192 10.71 -1.01 9.26
N ASN A 193 9.51 -0.83 8.70
CA ASN A 193 9.27 0.02 7.53
C ASN A 193 8.35 1.19 7.90
N SER A 194 8.50 2.31 7.23
CA SER A 194 7.65 3.48 7.41
C SER A 194 7.13 3.98 6.08
N ALA A 195 5.99 4.66 6.11
CA ALA A 195 5.36 5.19 4.91
C ALA A 195 4.97 6.66 5.07
N LEU A 196 5.20 7.42 4.01
CA LEU A 196 4.79 8.81 3.89
C LEU A 196 3.88 8.98 2.66
N LEU A 197 2.80 9.71 2.81
CA LEU A 197 1.98 10.20 1.71
C LEU A 197 2.24 11.70 1.55
N ASN A 198 2.85 12.12 0.42
CA ASN A 198 3.27 13.48 0.18
C ASN A 198 4.03 14.12 1.38
N GLN A 199 4.94 13.39 2.01
CA GLN A 199 5.76 13.75 3.18
C GLN A 199 5.05 13.66 4.56
N THR A 200 3.75 13.38 4.62
CA THR A 200 3.02 13.17 5.87
C THR A 200 3.08 11.70 6.27
N PRO A 201 3.48 11.34 7.50
CA PRO A 201 3.49 9.97 7.97
C PRO A 201 2.11 9.32 7.88
N LEU A 202 2.05 8.10 7.33
CA LEU A 202 0.84 7.29 7.32
C LEU A 202 0.76 6.50 8.64
N PRO A 203 -0.37 6.57 9.35
CA PRO A 203 -0.55 5.84 10.60
C PRO A 203 -0.89 4.37 10.36
N SER A 204 -0.83 3.55 11.42
CA SER A 204 -1.26 2.16 11.35
C SER A 204 -2.78 2.05 11.20
N THR A 205 -3.23 1.22 10.27
CA THR A 205 -4.66 0.97 10.01
C THR A 205 -5.19 -0.27 10.72
N GLU A 206 -4.31 -1.04 11.37
CA GLU A 206 -4.67 -2.27 12.06
C GLU A 206 -4.42 -2.13 13.58
N PRO A 207 -5.27 -2.73 14.43
CA PRO A 207 -5.14 -2.58 15.87
C PRO A 207 -3.96 -3.37 16.46
N ASP A 208 -3.48 -4.41 15.75
CA ASP A 208 -2.47 -5.37 16.19
C ASP A 208 -1.10 -5.21 15.52
N ARG A 209 -0.94 -4.24 14.61
CA ARG A 209 0.29 -4.05 13.84
C ARG A 209 0.69 -2.60 13.77
N ARG A 210 1.98 -2.36 13.58
CA ARG A 210 2.53 -1.03 13.35
C ARG A 210 2.44 -0.56 11.90
N ALA A 211 2.00 -1.36 10.98
CA ALA A 211 2.09 -1.09 9.56
C ALA A 211 0.83 -0.45 8.98
N PHE A 212 1.01 0.42 7.99
CA PHE A 212 -0.06 0.89 7.13
C PHE A 212 -0.48 -0.21 6.13
N SER A 213 -1.77 -0.35 5.91
CA SER A 213 -2.32 -1.29 4.94
C SER A 213 -2.30 -0.68 3.53
N PHE A 214 -1.35 -1.11 2.70
CA PHE A 214 -1.11 -0.51 1.39
C PHE A 214 -2.15 -0.87 0.32
N ASP A 215 -3.05 -1.82 0.60
CA ASP A 215 -4.19 -2.16 -0.28
C ASP A 215 -5.28 -1.07 -0.32
N ILE A 216 -5.24 -0.14 0.64
CA ILE A 216 -6.22 0.95 0.77
C ILE A 216 -6.06 2.01 -0.34
N ILE A 217 -4.82 2.27 -0.80
CA ILE A 217 -4.54 3.33 -1.77
C ILE A 217 -4.54 2.77 -3.20
N PRO A 218 -5.51 3.14 -4.05
CA PRO A 218 -5.52 2.75 -5.47
C PRO A 218 -4.35 3.37 -6.24
N THR A 219 -3.75 2.59 -7.15
CA THR A 219 -2.67 3.08 -8.02
C THR A 219 -3.09 4.25 -8.91
N SER A 220 -4.39 4.36 -9.21
CA SER A 220 -4.93 5.46 -10.02
C SER A 220 -4.80 6.85 -9.38
N LEU A 221 -4.58 6.94 -8.05
CA LEU A 221 -4.47 8.20 -7.29
C LEU A 221 -3.02 8.68 -7.11
N ILE A 222 -2.03 7.92 -7.57
CA ILE A 222 -0.61 8.20 -7.33
C ILE A 222 0.14 8.56 -8.60
N ASP A 223 1.19 9.35 -8.49
CA ASP A 223 2.12 9.71 -9.56
C ASP A 223 3.37 8.83 -9.53
N ASN A 224 3.96 8.65 -8.37
CA ASN A 224 5.14 7.83 -8.19
C ASN A 224 5.26 7.29 -6.77
N ILE A 225 6.08 6.27 -6.65
CA ILE A 225 6.49 5.65 -5.39
C ILE A 225 8.01 5.67 -5.35
N MET A 226 8.57 6.19 -4.25
CA MET A 226 10.00 6.11 -3.96
C MET A 226 10.21 5.31 -2.67
N VAL A 227 11.21 4.46 -2.66
CA VAL A 227 11.61 3.69 -1.47
C VAL A 227 13.05 4.05 -1.14
N SER A 228 13.24 4.85 -0.08
CA SER A 228 14.56 5.15 0.46
C SER A 228 15.05 3.99 1.31
N LYS A 229 16.27 3.53 1.08
CA LYS A 229 16.90 2.39 1.76
C LYS A 229 18.08 2.79 2.65
N SER A 230 18.57 4.03 2.52
CA SER A 230 19.51 4.64 3.45
C SER A 230 18.92 5.92 4.04
N PHE A 231 19.29 6.23 5.26
CA PHE A 231 18.75 7.33 6.05
C PHE A 231 19.49 8.65 5.79
N SER A 232 18.74 9.75 5.82
CA SER A 232 19.26 11.11 5.87
C SER A 232 18.54 11.87 6.99
N ALA A 233 19.23 12.82 7.64
CA ALA A 233 18.75 13.49 8.84
C ALA A 233 17.42 14.25 8.67
N ASN A 234 17.04 14.62 7.46
CA ASN A 234 15.75 15.25 7.14
C ASN A 234 14.57 14.27 7.04
N GLN A 235 14.82 12.97 7.14
CA GLN A 235 13.81 11.92 7.12
C GLN A 235 13.39 11.52 8.54
N PRO A 236 12.17 11.02 8.77
CA PRO A 236 11.83 10.37 10.04
C PRO A 236 12.77 9.19 10.28
N SER A 237 13.09 8.92 11.54
CA SER A 237 14.13 7.95 11.90
C SER A 237 13.60 6.55 12.20
N ASP A 238 12.32 6.41 12.39
CA ASP A 238 11.67 5.22 12.92
C ASP A 238 11.40 4.17 11.83
N TRP A 239 12.49 3.71 11.20
CA TRP A 239 12.52 2.67 10.18
C TRP A 239 13.95 2.16 9.93
N SER A 240 14.07 1.00 9.31
CA SER A 240 15.36 0.43 8.91
C SER A 240 15.30 -0.33 7.58
N GLY A 241 14.20 -0.99 7.26
CA GLY A 241 14.03 -1.68 5.99
C GLY A 241 13.96 -0.68 4.84
N GLY A 242 12.95 0.16 4.87
CA GLY A 242 12.74 1.22 3.88
C GLY A 242 11.73 2.26 4.32
N LEU A 243 11.92 3.48 3.82
CA LEU A 243 10.96 4.57 3.90
C LEU A 243 10.25 4.67 2.55
N ILE A 244 8.97 4.30 2.55
CA ILE A 244 8.11 4.32 1.37
C ILE A 244 7.49 5.71 1.26
N GLN A 245 7.79 6.41 0.17
CA GLN A 245 7.30 7.76 -0.08
C GLN A 245 6.37 7.72 -1.29
N VAL A 246 5.11 8.00 -1.07
CA VAL A 246 4.06 8.00 -2.09
C VAL A 246 3.70 9.43 -2.44
N THR A 247 3.72 9.76 -3.72
CA THR A 247 3.29 11.07 -4.22
C THR A 247 1.96 10.90 -4.93
N THR A 248 0.95 11.67 -4.51
CA THR A 248 -0.36 11.71 -5.17
C THR A 248 -0.32 12.53 -6.44
N LYS A 249 -1.25 12.27 -7.35
CA LYS A 249 -1.40 12.99 -8.60
C LYS A 249 -1.47 14.49 -8.41
N GLU A 250 -0.75 15.20 -9.29
CA GLU A 250 -0.89 16.63 -9.53
C GLU A 250 -1.39 16.86 -10.95
N VAL A 251 -2.01 18.01 -11.18
CA VAL A 251 -2.61 18.37 -12.46
C VAL A 251 -1.77 19.40 -13.17
N SER A 252 -1.48 19.19 -14.46
CA SER A 252 -0.86 20.16 -15.37
C SER A 252 -1.81 20.66 -16.46
N ASP A 253 -2.83 19.86 -16.80
CA ASP A 253 -3.73 20.10 -17.94
C ASP A 253 -5.17 19.79 -17.58
N ASN A 254 -6.12 20.35 -18.34
CA ASN A 254 -7.53 19.99 -18.18
C ASN A 254 -7.78 18.60 -18.72
N PHE A 255 -8.42 17.75 -17.94
CA PHE A 255 -8.78 16.41 -18.36
C PHE A 255 -10.01 15.87 -17.60
N LEU A 256 -10.65 14.89 -18.19
CA LEU A 256 -11.71 14.09 -17.58
C LEU A 256 -11.43 12.63 -17.92
N ASP A 257 -11.09 11.82 -16.92
CA ASP A 257 -10.84 10.39 -17.06
C ASP A 257 -11.95 9.58 -16.41
N LEU A 258 -12.49 8.62 -17.14
CA LEU A 258 -13.45 7.63 -16.65
C LEU A 258 -12.83 6.23 -16.73
N SER A 259 -12.98 5.44 -15.69
CA SER A 259 -12.46 4.07 -15.64
C SER A 259 -13.59 3.10 -15.26
N PHE A 260 -13.72 2.03 -16.02
CA PHE A 260 -14.64 0.93 -15.76
C PHE A 260 -13.90 -0.38 -15.89
N GLY A 261 -14.06 -1.25 -14.89
CA GLY A 261 -13.39 -2.53 -14.92
C GLY A 261 -14.20 -3.64 -14.27
N THR A 262 -13.98 -4.85 -14.76
CA THR A 262 -14.52 -6.07 -14.19
C THR A 262 -13.41 -7.10 -14.04
N GLY A 263 -13.57 -8.04 -13.10
CA GLY A 263 -12.59 -9.10 -12.85
C GLY A 263 -13.24 -10.39 -12.41
N PHE A 264 -12.70 -11.49 -12.89
CA PHE A 264 -13.14 -12.86 -12.57
C PHE A 264 -12.02 -13.57 -11.81
N GLY A 265 -12.35 -14.16 -10.65
CA GLY A 265 -11.48 -15.09 -9.94
C GLY A 265 -11.89 -16.55 -10.30
N SER A 266 -10.90 -17.40 -10.53
CA SER A 266 -11.13 -18.79 -10.92
C SER A 266 -11.90 -19.60 -9.87
N VAL A 267 -11.77 -19.25 -8.61
CA VAL A 267 -12.40 -19.92 -7.47
C VAL A 267 -13.62 -19.16 -6.95
N SER A 268 -13.60 -17.84 -6.99
CA SER A 268 -14.55 -16.98 -6.30
C SER A 268 -15.70 -16.46 -7.16
N SER A 269 -15.50 -16.26 -8.48
CA SER A 269 -16.51 -15.64 -9.34
C SER A 269 -17.52 -16.62 -9.90
N LEU A 270 -18.80 -16.23 -9.91
CA LEU A 270 -19.94 -17.03 -10.40
C LEU A 270 -20.09 -18.37 -9.63
N LYS A 271 -19.67 -18.39 -8.37
CA LYS A 271 -19.80 -19.53 -7.47
C LYS A 271 -20.83 -19.25 -6.37
N ASP A 272 -21.27 -20.30 -5.70
CA ASP A 272 -22.08 -20.17 -4.48
C ASP A 272 -21.26 -19.41 -3.45
N PHE A 273 -21.74 -18.25 -3.07
CA PHE A 273 -21.10 -17.33 -2.13
C PHE A 273 -22.00 -17.12 -0.93
N ARG A 274 -21.41 -17.20 0.24
CA ARG A 274 -22.12 -17.13 1.49
C ARG A 274 -21.70 -15.89 2.27
N ILE A 275 -22.65 -15.19 2.82
CA ILE A 275 -22.43 -14.03 3.66
C ILE A 275 -23.49 -13.97 4.75
N VAL A 276 -23.09 -13.49 5.90
CA VAL A 276 -23.98 -13.15 6.99
C VAL A 276 -24.17 -11.65 7.00
N LYS A 277 -25.39 -11.15 7.07
CA LYS A 277 -25.64 -9.72 7.24
C LYS A 277 -25.11 -9.27 8.59
N SER A 278 -24.28 -8.23 8.58
CA SER A 278 -23.88 -7.53 9.81
C SER A 278 -25.15 -7.03 10.51
N VAL A 279 -25.35 -7.46 11.73
CA VAL A 279 -26.26 -6.78 12.63
C VAL A 279 -25.44 -5.67 13.29
N SER A 280 -25.72 -4.43 12.90
CA SER A 280 -25.03 -3.28 13.49
C SER A 280 -25.20 -3.30 15.01
N PHE A 281 -24.13 -3.49 15.74
CA PHE A 281 -24.06 -2.98 17.09
C PHE A 281 -24.00 -1.46 16.94
N PRO A 282 -24.93 -0.71 17.55
CA PRO A 282 -24.76 0.74 17.54
C PRO A 282 -23.42 1.06 18.20
N SER A 283 -22.64 1.93 17.55
CA SER A 283 -21.38 2.46 18.06
C SER A 283 -21.57 3.16 19.43
N THR A 284 -22.80 3.50 19.76
CA THR A 284 -23.26 4.02 21.06
C THR A 284 -23.99 2.92 21.86
N PHE A 285 -23.35 1.78 22.02
CA PHE A 285 -23.81 0.81 22.99
C PHE A 285 -23.60 1.42 24.37
N PRO A 286 -24.58 1.74 25.12
CA PRO A 286 -25.46 0.97 25.94
C PRO A 286 -26.82 1.60 26.31
N SER A 287 -27.23 2.71 25.75
CA SER A 287 -28.40 3.43 26.23
C SER A 287 -29.75 2.81 25.92
N THR A 288 -29.80 1.88 24.96
CA THR A 288 -31.03 1.25 24.45
C THR A 288 -31.24 -0.21 24.84
N TYR A 289 -30.21 -0.89 25.38
CA TYR A 289 -30.34 -2.29 25.81
C TYR A 289 -30.61 -2.34 27.29
N LYS A 290 -31.75 -2.88 27.65
CA LYS A 290 -32.12 -3.09 29.07
C LYS A 290 -31.25 -4.20 29.65
N TYR A 291 -30.25 -3.84 30.44
CA TYR A 291 -29.53 -4.77 31.27
C TYR A 291 -30.48 -5.29 32.40
N ARG A 292 -30.54 -6.59 32.55
CA ARG A 292 -31.06 -7.21 33.75
C ARG A 292 -29.85 -7.59 34.60
N VAL A 293 -29.71 -6.96 35.76
CA VAL A 293 -28.69 -7.35 36.76
C VAL A 293 -29.17 -8.63 37.40
N SER A 294 -28.37 -9.71 37.32
CA SER A 294 -28.63 -10.93 38.10
C SER A 294 -28.38 -10.65 39.59
N GLY A 295 -28.89 -11.51 40.48
CA GLY A 295 -28.67 -11.36 41.93
C GLY A 295 -27.19 -11.35 42.36
N ASN A 296 -26.26 -11.71 41.49
CA ASN A 296 -24.81 -11.68 41.69
C ASN A 296 -24.13 -10.45 41.06
N GLY A 297 -24.88 -9.48 40.57
CA GLY A 297 -24.29 -8.28 39.95
C GLY A 297 -23.89 -8.41 38.46
N ASP A 298 -24.00 -9.59 37.85
CA ASP A 298 -23.67 -9.82 36.44
C ASP A 298 -24.61 -9.09 35.51
N LYS A 299 -24.07 -8.33 34.57
CA LYS A 299 -24.88 -7.64 33.56
C LYS A 299 -25.23 -8.63 32.44
N ARG A 300 -26.49 -9.03 32.36
CA ARG A 300 -27.00 -9.93 31.34
C ARG A 300 -27.76 -9.19 30.25
N LEU A 301 -27.43 -9.47 29.01
CA LEU A 301 -28.08 -8.87 27.84
C LEU A 301 -29.11 -9.85 27.26
N PHE A 302 -30.38 -9.47 27.20
CA PHE A 302 -31.40 -10.25 26.51
C PHE A 302 -31.42 -9.92 25.02
N THR A 303 -31.20 -10.91 24.16
CA THR A 303 -30.90 -10.73 22.76
C THR A 303 -32.01 -11.16 21.81
N LYS A 304 -33.28 -11.11 22.21
CA LYS A 304 -34.39 -11.43 21.29
C LYS A 304 -34.31 -10.77 19.90
N GLN A 305 -33.51 -9.71 19.78
CA GLN A 305 -33.26 -9.00 18.52
C GLN A 305 -31.91 -9.32 17.87
N ILE A 306 -31.07 -10.15 18.49
CA ILE A 306 -29.74 -10.48 18.02
C ILE A 306 -29.67 -11.98 17.65
N ALA A 307 -30.80 -12.55 17.27
CA ALA A 307 -30.87 -13.90 16.72
C ALA A 307 -29.81 -14.08 15.64
N ASN A 308 -29.26 -15.28 15.52
CA ASN A 308 -28.28 -15.62 14.48
C ASN A 308 -28.74 -15.01 13.15
N PRO A 309 -27.95 -14.07 12.57
CA PRO A 309 -28.32 -13.49 11.30
C PRO A 309 -28.41 -14.62 10.30
N SER A 310 -29.45 -14.61 9.49
CA SER A 310 -29.63 -15.60 8.45
C SER A 310 -28.45 -15.56 7.49
N GLU A 311 -27.85 -16.71 7.28
CA GLU A 311 -26.92 -16.92 6.20
C GLU A 311 -27.67 -16.65 4.88
N ASN A 312 -27.10 -15.79 4.04
CA ASN A 312 -27.58 -15.58 2.69
C ASN A 312 -26.59 -16.24 1.73
N SER A 313 -27.12 -17.13 0.92
CA SER A 313 -26.38 -17.72 -0.20
C SER A 313 -26.86 -17.09 -1.51
N PHE A 314 -25.91 -16.69 -2.35
CA PHE A 314 -26.16 -16.15 -3.67
C PHE A 314 -25.00 -16.49 -4.61
N GLN A 315 -25.23 -16.42 -5.91
CA GLN A 315 -24.15 -16.55 -6.87
C GLN A 315 -23.33 -15.26 -6.90
N SER A 316 -22.02 -15.34 -6.60
CA SER A 316 -21.14 -14.17 -6.63
C SER A 316 -21.10 -13.53 -8.01
N ILE A 317 -21.15 -12.21 -8.07
CA ILE A 317 -20.94 -11.46 -9.30
C ILE A 317 -19.43 -11.24 -9.53
N PRO A 318 -19.00 -10.96 -10.77
CA PRO A 318 -17.62 -10.54 -11.02
C PRO A 318 -17.23 -9.32 -10.18
N ASN A 319 -15.96 -9.21 -9.85
CA ASN A 319 -15.42 -8.03 -9.20
C ASN A 319 -15.62 -6.79 -10.08
N LEU A 320 -16.08 -5.69 -9.49
CA LEU A 320 -16.38 -4.45 -10.20
C LEU A 320 -15.51 -3.32 -9.66
N ASN A 321 -15.00 -2.49 -10.55
CA ASN A 321 -14.31 -1.26 -10.21
C ASN A 321 -14.71 -0.13 -11.15
N GLY A 322 -14.81 1.07 -10.60
CA GLY A 322 -15.09 2.29 -11.33
C GLY A 322 -14.19 3.42 -10.85
N GLY A 323 -13.92 4.38 -11.71
CA GLY A 323 -13.14 5.56 -11.36
C GLY A 323 -13.55 6.77 -12.17
N LEU A 324 -13.45 7.93 -11.54
CA LEU A 324 -13.64 9.24 -12.14
C LEU A 324 -12.47 10.10 -11.69
N SER A 325 -11.77 10.73 -12.62
CA SER A 325 -10.75 11.74 -12.32
C SER A 325 -10.99 12.97 -13.17
N PHE A 326 -10.94 14.12 -12.55
CA PHE A 326 -11.17 15.41 -13.18
C PHE A 326 -10.03 16.35 -12.81
N GLY A 327 -9.37 16.91 -13.82
CA GLY A 327 -8.33 17.93 -13.69
C GLY A 327 -8.77 19.25 -14.30
N TYR A 328 -8.62 20.34 -13.54
CA TYR A 328 -8.94 21.68 -14.02
C TYR A 328 -7.80 22.62 -13.68
N VAL A 329 -7.29 23.29 -14.71
CA VAL A 329 -6.21 24.26 -14.63
C VAL A 329 -6.72 25.60 -15.15
N LYS A 330 -6.67 26.64 -14.30
CA LYS A 330 -7.04 28.00 -14.67
C LYS A 330 -6.10 29.01 -14.01
N ASN A 331 -5.36 29.72 -14.81
CA ASN A 331 -4.38 30.71 -14.35
C ASN A 331 -3.35 30.09 -13.39
N LYS A 332 -3.41 30.50 -12.11
CA LYS A 332 -2.52 30.06 -11.03
C LYS A 332 -3.11 28.94 -10.17
N PHE A 333 -4.33 28.49 -10.50
CA PHE A 333 -5.03 27.48 -9.71
C PHE A 333 -5.17 26.18 -10.49
N ASN A 334 -4.74 25.09 -9.86
CA ASN A 334 -4.91 23.74 -10.34
C ASN A 334 -5.78 22.97 -9.36
N THR A 335 -6.77 22.27 -9.87
CA THR A 335 -7.69 21.44 -9.09
C THR A 335 -7.70 20.04 -9.65
N LEU A 336 -7.47 19.05 -8.80
CA LEU A 336 -7.68 17.65 -9.09
C LEU A 336 -8.75 17.10 -8.15
N PHE A 337 -9.73 16.45 -8.72
CA PHE A 337 -10.60 15.55 -8.00
C PHE A 337 -10.53 14.16 -8.63
N SER A 338 -10.38 13.14 -7.83
CA SER A 338 -10.41 11.76 -8.29
C SER A 338 -11.16 10.89 -7.29
N SER A 339 -12.01 10.00 -7.79
CA SER A 339 -12.74 9.05 -6.95
C SER A 339 -12.70 7.66 -7.57
N THR A 340 -12.62 6.64 -6.72
CA THR A 340 -12.68 5.25 -7.15
C THR A 340 -13.64 4.46 -6.27
N ILE A 341 -14.29 3.49 -6.87
CA ILE A 341 -15.17 2.55 -6.18
C ILE A 341 -14.79 1.13 -6.60
N ARG A 342 -14.78 0.21 -5.64
CA ARG A 342 -14.46 -1.20 -5.88
C ARG A 342 -15.34 -2.11 -5.04
N ASN A 343 -15.81 -3.20 -5.63
CA ASN A 343 -16.46 -4.29 -4.92
C ASN A 343 -15.83 -5.61 -5.35
N GLN A 344 -15.34 -6.38 -4.39
CA GLN A 344 -14.59 -7.63 -4.63
C GLN A 344 -15.18 -8.77 -3.81
N TYR A 345 -15.16 -9.95 -4.41
CA TYR A 345 -15.50 -11.22 -3.78
C TYR A 345 -14.32 -12.15 -3.88
N THR A 346 -13.93 -12.76 -2.76
CA THR A 346 -12.88 -13.77 -2.70
C THR A 346 -13.36 -14.98 -1.92
N LEU A 347 -12.97 -16.17 -2.35
CA LEU A 347 -13.23 -17.43 -1.69
C LEU A 347 -11.90 -18.18 -1.52
N ASN A 348 -11.51 -18.41 -0.28
CA ASN A 348 -10.32 -19.18 0.06
C ASN A 348 -10.75 -20.53 0.67
N ASN A 349 -10.25 -21.60 0.11
CA ASN A 349 -10.32 -22.92 0.74
C ASN A 349 -9.03 -23.11 1.53
N ILE A 350 -9.16 -23.47 2.79
CA ILE A 350 -8.04 -23.56 3.74
C ILE A 350 -8.10 -24.93 4.41
N GLU A 351 -7.08 -25.74 4.21
CA GLU A 351 -6.83 -26.93 5.02
C GLU A 351 -6.00 -26.50 6.24
N ARG A 352 -6.41 -26.91 7.41
CA ARG A 352 -5.78 -26.52 8.67
C ARG A 352 -5.57 -27.70 9.56
N LYS A 353 -4.32 -27.93 9.98
CA LYS A 353 -3.92 -28.99 10.88
C LYS A 353 -3.00 -28.44 11.97
N ASP A 354 -3.02 -29.05 13.14
CA ASP A 354 -1.97 -28.90 14.13
C ASP A 354 -1.75 -30.24 14.87
N TYR A 355 -0.69 -30.30 15.64
CA TYR A 355 -0.19 -31.56 16.21
C TYR A 355 0.14 -31.39 17.68
N GLN A 356 -0.36 -32.32 18.51
CA GLN A 356 0.00 -32.43 19.95
C GLN A 356 1.42 -32.93 20.13
N SER A 357 1.81 -33.90 19.29
CA SER A 357 3.13 -34.56 19.37
C SER A 357 3.69 -34.77 17.96
N SER A 358 4.82 -35.47 17.88
CA SER A 358 5.44 -35.74 16.59
C SER A 358 4.58 -36.52 15.59
N THR A 359 3.52 -37.20 16.02
CA THR A 359 2.70 -38.08 15.18
C THR A 359 1.20 -37.89 15.38
N GLU A 360 0.77 -37.24 16.45
CA GLU A 360 -0.64 -37.13 16.82
C GLU A 360 -1.20 -35.76 16.42
N LEU A 361 -2.29 -35.78 15.66
CA LEU A 361 -3.05 -34.58 15.30
C LEU A 361 -3.79 -34.02 16.52
N ALA A 362 -3.72 -32.72 16.70
CA ALA A 362 -4.57 -31.99 17.59
C ALA A 362 -5.94 -31.71 16.93
N TYR A 363 -5.90 -31.35 15.65
CA TYR A 363 -7.10 -31.16 14.81
C TYR A 363 -6.78 -31.27 13.32
N ASP A 364 -7.83 -31.55 12.53
CA ASP A 364 -7.82 -31.53 11.06
C ASP A 364 -9.10 -30.85 10.57
N TYR A 365 -8.96 -29.65 10.00
CA TYR A 365 -10.08 -28.83 9.57
C TYR A 365 -10.02 -28.44 8.11
N ASN A 366 -11.18 -28.38 7.47
CA ASN A 366 -11.41 -27.80 6.16
C ASN A 366 -12.27 -26.54 6.32
N ASP A 367 -11.67 -25.39 6.03
CA ASP A 367 -12.28 -24.08 6.12
C ASP A 367 -12.63 -23.54 4.73
N ARG A 368 -13.77 -22.86 4.60
CA ARG A 368 -14.09 -22.02 3.45
C ARG A 368 -14.30 -20.60 3.95
N LEU A 369 -13.45 -19.67 3.52
CA LEU A 369 -13.49 -18.28 3.90
C LEU A 369 -14.01 -17.44 2.73
N TYR A 370 -15.23 -16.95 2.86
CA TYR A 370 -15.89 -16.02 1.94
C TYR A 370 -15.61 -14.60 2.40
N THR A 371 -15.09 -13.73 1.55
CA THR A 371 -14.82 -12.34 1.88
C THR A 371 -15.37 -11.42 0.80
N GLN A 372 -16.24 -10.49 1.20
CA GLN A 372 -16.66 -9.37 0.38
C GLN A 372 -15.96 -8.10 0.88
N ARG A 373 -15.30 -7.39 -0.03
CA ARG A 373 -14.67 -6.11 0.25
C ARG A 373 -15.23 -5.02 -0.65
N PHE A 374 -15.84 -4.03 -0.05
CA PHE A 374 -16.27 -2.81 -0.71
C PHE A 374 -15.36 -1.67 -0.28
N SER A 375 -14.87 -0.87 -1.23
CA SER A 375 -14.09 0.32 -0.93
C SER A 375 -14.43 1.47 -1.86
N THR A 376 -14.37 2.67 -1.32
CA THR A 376 -14.43 3.92 -2.08
C THR A 376 -13.32 4.85 -1.60
N ASN A 377 -12.71 5.55 -2.56
CA ASN A 377 -11.62 6.48 -2.31
C ASN A 377 -11.92 7.80 -2.98
N GLY A 378 -11.48 8.89 -2.36
CA GLY A 378 -11.53 10.23 -2.92
C GLY A 378 -10.19 10.94 -2.71
N LEU A 379 -9.71 11.61 -3.74
CA LEU A 379 -8.55 12.50 -3.68
C LEU A 379 -8.97 13.88 -4.17
N LEU A 380 -8.76 14.88 -3.34
CA LEU A 380 -8.86 16.29 -3.70
C LEU A 380 -7.47 16.92 -3.58
N ASN A 381 -7.03 17.61 -4.62
CA ASN A 381 -5.79 18.38 -4.60
C ASN A 381 -6.06 19.77 -5.20
N LEU A 382 -5.87 20.78 -4.38
CA LEU A 382 -5.97 22.18 -4.75
C LEU A 382 -4.59 22.81 -4.67
N THR A 383 -4.06 23.29 -5.78
CA THR A 383 -2.72 23.89 -5.84
C THR A 383 -2.80 25.30 -6.38
N TYR A 384 -2.18 26.23 -5.68
CA TYR A 384 -1.94 27.59 -6.14
C TYR A 384 -0.47 27.74 -6.56
N LEU A 385 -0.25 28.22 -7.78
CA LEU A 385 1.06 28.43 -8.42
C LEU A 385 1.29 29.93 -8.64
N GLY A 386 1.64 30.66 -7.58
CA GLY A 386 2.01 32.06 -7.63
C GLY A 386 3.54 32.27 -7.59
N LYS A 387 3.99 33.35 -6.94
CA LYS A 387 5.41 33.51 -6.56
C LYS A 387 5.88 32.33 -5.70
N ASN A 388 4.98 31.86 -4.86
CA ASN A 388 5.14 30.68 -4.01
C ASN A 388 4.11 29.61 -4.43
N LYS A 389 4.40 28.33 -4.16
CA LYS A 389 3.47 27.22 -4.35
C LYS A 389 2.81 26.90 -3.02
N TYR A 390 1.50 26.73 -3.02
CA TYR A 390 0.72 26.21 -1.90
C TYR A 390 -0.18 25.11 -2.40
N SER A 391 -0.25 24.00 -1.67
CA SER A 391 -1.11 22.89 -2.03
C SER A 391 -1.90 22.44 -0.81
N TRP A 392 -3.18 22.15 -1.02
CA TRP A 392 -4.01 21.42 -0.06
C TRP A 392 -4.43 20.12 -0.70
N LYS A 393 -4.08 19.01 -0.06
CA LYS A 393 -4.33 17.66 -0.55
C LYS A 393 -5.09 16.88 0.51
N THR A 394 -6.17 16.23 0.11
CA THR A 394 -6.94 15.36 1.00
C THR A 394 -7.24 14.04 0.31
N LEU A 395 -6.81 12.95 0.94
CA LEU A 395 -7.18 11.59 0.60
C LEU A 395 -8.18 11.09 1.64
N ALA A 396 -9.31 10.56 1.19
CA ALA A 396 -10.29 9.89 2.02
C ALA A 396 -10.54 8.48 1.48
N ASN A 397 -10.53 7.49 2.38
CA ASN A 397 -10.86 6.11 2.08
C ASN A 397 -11.97 5.64 3.02
N PHE A 398 -12.93 4.94 2.48
CA PHE A 398 -13.87 4.13 3.22
C PHE A 398 -13.80 2.70 2.70
N GLN A 399 -13.63 1.74 3.60
CA GLN A 399 -13.58 0.32 3.29
C GLN A 399 -14.48 -0.47 4.24
N LYS A 400 -15.29 -1.34 3.67
CA LYS A 400 -16.10 -2.32 4.40
C LYS A 400 -15.67 -3.71 3.98
N GLU A 401 -15.29 -4.54 4.94
CA GLU A 401 -14.97 -5.95 4.75
C GLU A 401 -15.96 -6.80 5.53
N SER A 402 -16.51 -7.81 4.89
CA SER A 402 -17.41 -8.79 5.51
C SER A 402 -16.90 -10.18 5.17
N SER A 403 -16.56 -10.95 6.19
CA SER A 403 -16.03 -12.30 6.03
C SER A 403 -16.94 -13.30 6.73
N TYR A 404 -17.13 -14.45 6.09
CA TYR A 404 -17.84 -15.59 6.64
C TYR A 404 -17.00 -16.85 6.43
N LEU A 405 -16.72 -17.55 7.51
CA LEU A 405 -15.97 -18.80 7.53
C LEU A 405 -16.91 -19.94 7.84
N THR A 406 -16.83 -21.01 7.08
CA THR A 406 -17.38 -22.32 7.46
C THR A 406 -16.25 -23.29 7.67
N ARG A 407 -16.28 -24.03 8.77
CA ARG A 407 -15.28 -25.02 9.19
C ARG A 407 -15.94 -26.38 9.37
N SER A 408 -15.31 -27.41 8.84
CA SER A 408 -15.67 -28.80 9.07
C SER A 408 -14.43 -29.64 9.32
N GLY A 409 -14.54 -30.68 10.15
CA GLY A 409 -13.42 -31.57 10.45
C GLY A 409 -13.44 -32.12 11.85
N GLU A 410 -12.31 -32.59 12.31
CA GLU A 410 -12.16 -33.29 13.59
C GLU A 410 -11.22 -32.53 14.53
N ASN A 411 -11.60 -32.48 15.80
CA ASN A 411 -10.75 -32.00 16.89
C ASN A 411 -10.46 -33.18 17.82
N PHE A 412 -9.24 -33.67 17.74
CA PHE A 412 -8.79 -34.85 18.52
C PHE A 412 -8.52 -34.48 19.97
N ASP A 413 -8.06 -33.24 20.24
CA ASP A 413 -7.83 -32.75 21.61
C ASP A 413 -9.11 -32.74 22.42
N ASN A 414 -10.22 -32.35 21.82
CA ASN A 414 -11.52 -32.26 22.46
C ASN A 414 -12.44 -33.46 22.15
N VAL A 415 -11.94 -34.42 21.36
CA VAL A 415 -12.71 -35.60 20.91
C VAL A 415 -14.04 -35.22 20.27
N GLN A 416 -13.99 -34.32 19.29
CA GLN A 416 -15.18 -33.74 18.66
C GLN A 416 -15.11 -33.73 17.14
N ASP A 417 -16.24 -34.05 16.48
CA ASP A 417 -16.53 -33.63 15.13
C ASP A 417 -17.01 -32.16 15.16
N VAL A 418 -16.45 -31.35 14.25
CA VAL A 418 -16.68 -29.90 14.22
C VAL A 418 -17.37 -29.51 12.91
N LEU A 419 -18.46 -28.74 13.05
CA LEU A 419 -19.16 -28.07 11.95
C LEU A 419 -19.44 -26.64 12.41
N SER A 420 -18.40 -25.79 12.42
CA SER A 420 -18.46 -24.45 12.99
C SER A 420 -18.57 -23.38 11.93
N ASN A 421 -19.05 -22.21 12.33
CA ASN A 421 -18.99 -21.03 11.49
C ASN A 421 -18.56 -19.80 12.27
N ALA A 422 -18.01 -18.83 11.54
CA ALA A 422 -17.69 -17.54 12.11
C ALA A 422 -17.94 -16.42 11.08
N SER A 423 -18.37 -15.28 11.56
CA SER A 423 -18.58 -14.08 10.76
C SER A 423 -17.81 -12.90 11.32
N ASN A 424 -17.18 -12.11 10.48
CA ASN A 424 -16.45 -10.93 10.85
C ASN A 424 -16.76 -9.77 9.92
N HIS A 425 -17.06 -8.61 10.49
CA HIS A 425 -17.35 -7.40 9.75
C HIS A 425 -16.42 -6.29 10.25
N ILE A 426 -15.82 -5.56 9.32
CA ILE A 426 -14.88 -4.48 9.61
C ILE A 426 -15.25 -3.29 8.74
N ASN A 427 -15.34 -2.12 9.36
CA ASN A 427 -15.46 -0.83 8.67
C ASN A 427 -14.21 0.00 8.98
N ASN A 428 -13.55 0.50 7.94
CA ASN A 428 -12.38 1.37 8.05
C ASN A 428 -12.66 2.71 7.36
N ILE A 429 -12.30 3.79 8.04
CA ILE A 429 -12.24 5.13 7.48
C ILE A 429 -10.82 5.65 7.67
N VAL A 430 -10.21 6.14 6.60
CA VAL A 430 -8.90 6.78 6.65
C VAL A 430 -9.01 8.13 5.96
N ILE A 431 -8.66 9.19 6.66
CA ILE A 431 -8.59 10.54 6.11
C ILE A 431 -7.16 11.04 6.32
N ASN A 432 -6.52 11.46 5.25
CA ASN A 432 -5.25 12.17 5.29
C ASN A 432 -5.45 13.52 4.63
N SER A 433 -5.28 14.60 5.36
CA SER A 433 -5.39 15.97 4.87
C SER A 433 -4.11 16.73 5.17
N GLN A 434 -3.59 17.47 4.20
CA GLN A 434 -2.31 18.14 4.36
C GLN A 434 -2.26 19.43 3.57
N VAL A 435 -1.49 20.36 4.10
CA VAL A 435 -1.15 21.63 3.47
C VAL A 435 0.36 21.71 3.37
N ASP A 436 0.85 21.89 2.18
CA ASP A 436 2.28 22.09 1.92
C ASP A 436 2.51 23.34 1.09
N GLY A 437 3.67 23.92 1.27
CA GLY A 437 4.05 25.10 0.50
C GLY A 437 5.47 25.55 0.74
N ASN A 438 5.86 26.53 -0.06
CA ASN A 438 7.14 27.19 0.13
C ASN A 438 6.98 28.71 0.19
N ILE A 439 7.75 29.33 1.05
CA ILE A 439 7.87 30.77 1.19
C ILE A 439 9.36 31.11 1.12
N GLU A 440 9.79 31.65 -0.03
CA GLU A 440 11.22 31.90 -0.30
C GLU A 440 12.09 30.64 -0.08
N THR A 441 12.94 30.63 0.94
CA THR A 441 13.82 29.52 1.30
C THR A 441 13.22 28.55 2.33
N PHE A 442 12.00 28.81 2.78
CA PHE A 442 11.31 27.96 3.75
C PHE A 442 10.31 27.05 3.06
N ASP A 443 10.42 25.76 3.30
CA ASP A 443 9.38 24.80 2.97
C ASP A 443 8.66 24.37 4.24
N PHE A 444 7.33 24.18 4.15
CA PHE A 444 6.53 23.70 5.25
C PHE A 444 5.56 22.61 4.78
N ASN A 445 5.25 21.71 5.69
CA ASN A 445 4.24 20.68 5.52
C ASN A 445 3.50 20.49 6.85
N PHE A 446 2.18 20.63 6.82
CA PHE A 446 1.30 20.33 7.95
C PHE A 446 0.32 19.26 7.51
N GLY A 447 0.18 18.22 8.32
CA GLY A 447 -0.69 17.08 8.03
C GLY A 447 -1.57 16.72 9.22
N TYR A 448 -2.75 16.23 8.88
CA TYR A 448 -3.69 15.62 9.80
C TYR A 448 -4.12 14.28 9.25
N ASN A 449 -4.04 13.24 10.07
CA ASN A 449 -4.61 11.95 9.77
C ASN A 449 -5.69 11.61 10.79
N PHE A 450 -6.74 10.99 10.30
CA PHE A 450 -7.78 10.38 11.10
C PHE A 450 -8.03 8.97 10.61
N ILE A 451 -8.00 8.02 11.54
CA ILE A 451 -8.39 6.63 11.31
C ILE A 451 -9.50 6.28 12.26
N PHE A 452 -10.52 5.67 11.71
CA PHE A 452 -11.57 5.03 12.47
C PHE A 452 -11.75 3.61 11.94
N ARG A 453 -11.58 2.63 12.83
CA ARG A 453 -11.81 1.22 12.53
C ARG A 453 -12.81 0.66 13.52
N GLU A 454 -13.87 0.14 12.98
CA GLU A 454 -14.92 -0.51 13.78
C GLU A 454 -15.03 -1.97 13.34
N GLN A 455 -15.11 -2.86 14.32
CA GLN A 455 -15.50 -4.26 14.14
C GLN A 455 -16.86 -4.44 14.83
N PRO A 456 -17.96 -4.11 14.13
CA PRO A 456 -19.27 -4.03 14.77
C PRO A 456 -19.83 -5.39 15.12
N ASP A 457 -19.35 -6.46 14.46
CA ASP A 457 -19.90 -7.79 14.65
C ASP A 457 -18.87 -8.84 14.23
N TYR A 458 -18.26 -9.48 15.21
CA TYR A 458 -17.46 -10.66 15.01
C TYR A 458 -18.02 -11.78 15.88
N ARG A 459 -18.38 -12.89 15.27
CA ARG A 459 -19.01 -14.04 15.94
C ARG A 459 -18.25 -15.30 15.65
N ILE A 460 -18.17 -16.18 16.65
CA ILE A 460 -17.68 -17.55 16.54
C ILE A 460 -18.79 -18.44 17.08
N ASN A 461 -19.28 -19.35 16.26
CA ASN A 461 -20.32 -20.31 16.61
C ASN A 461 -19.76 -21.73 16.45
N PRO A 462 -19.19 -22.34 17.47
CA PRO A 462 -18.80 -23.73 17.46
C PRO A 462 -20.06 -24.60 17.44
N ILE A 463 -20.12 -25.48 16.45
CA ILE A 463 -21.18 -26.49 16.34
C ILE A 463 -20.43 -27.82 16.30
N THR A 464 -20.66 -28.65 17.31
CA THR A 464 -19.88 -29.87 17.52
C THR A 464 -20.75 -31.04 17.89
N LYS A 465 -20.23 -32.24 17.74
CA LYS A 465 -20.73 -33.47 18.35
C LYS A 465 -19.54 -34.32 18.81
N SER A 466 -19.79 -35.35 19.62
CA SER A 466 -18.74 -36.27 20.05
C SER A 466 -18.14 -37.04 18.86
N LEU A 467 -16.84 -37.16 18.81
CA LEU A 467 -16.16 -37.84 17.71
C LEU A 467 -16.56 -39.32 17.60
N GLY A 468 -16.91 -39.74 16.40
CA GLY A 468 -17.31 -41.14 16.14
C GLY A 468 -18.71 -41.52 16.66
N VAL A 469 -19.45 -40.57 17.23
CA VAL A 469 -20.79 -40.84 17.76
C VAL A 469 -21.85 -40.36 16.77
N ASN A 470 -22.88 -41.20 16.55
CA ASN A 470 -24.01 -40.87 15.69
C ASN A 470 -25.07 -40.06 16.45
N GLU A 471 -24.73 -38.84 16.80
CA GLU A 471 -25.61 -37.86 17.44
C GLU A 471 -25.70 -36.60 16.56
N PRO A 472 -26.76 -35.79 16.71
CA PRO A 472 -26.86 -34.53 15.97
C PRO A 472 -25.83 -33.52 16.45
N TYR A 473 -25.31 -32.69 15.54
CA TYR A 473 -24.50 -31.55 15.89
C TYR A 473 -25.28 -30.56 16.76
N ALA A 474 -24.63 -30.04 17.79
CA ALA A 474 -25.21 -29.07 18.71
C ALA A 474 -24.30 -27.85 18.86
N THR A 475 -24.89 -26.69 19.05
CA THR A 475 -24.11 -25.46 19.33
C THR A 475 -23.49 -25.54 20.71
N ALA A 476 -22.18 -25.40 20.78
CA ALA A 476 -21.46 -25.27 22.04
C ALA A 476 -21.60 -23.83 22.58
N TRP A 477 -22.74 -23.54 23.23
CA TRP A 477 -23.07 -22.20 23.68
C TRP A 477 -22.00 -21.55 24.55
N ARG A 478 -21.34 -22.31 25.42
CA ARG A 478 -20.28 -21.81 26.29
C ARG A 478 -19.03 -21.36 25.56
N ASP A 479 -18.86 -21.82 24.29
CA ASP A 479 -17.73 -21.48 23.43
C ASP A 479 -18.17 -20.58 22.26
N THR A 480 -19.40 -20.09 22.30
CA THR A 480 -19.95 -19.16 21.34
C THR A 480 -19.70 -17.73 21.84
N TYR A 481 -18.95 -16.97 21.05
CA TYR A 481 -18.54 -15.62 21.41
C TYR A 481 -19.00 -14.61 20.37
N ARG A 482 -19.16 -13.37 20.83
CA ARG A 482 -19.37 -12.19 20.03
C ARG A 482 -18.44 -11.11 20.50
N PHE A 483 -17.71 -10.53 19.54
CA PHE A 483 -16.76 -9.46 19.80
C PHE A 483 -17.24 -8.21 19.09
N TRP A 484 -17.04 -7.09 19.76
CA TRP A 484 -17.17 -5.76 19.23
C TRP A 484 -15.91 -4.99 19.57
N SER A 485 -15.38 -4.21 18.63
CA SER A 485 -14.27 -3.33 18.92
C SER A 485 -14.32 -2.07 18.07
N VAL A 486 -13.73 -1.00 18.63
CA VAL A 486 -13.52 0.25 17.94
C VAL A 486 -12.12 0.75 18.23
N MET A 487 -11.47 1.28 17.20
CA MET A 487 -10.20 1.98 17.27
C MET A 487 -10.36 3.32 16.56
N ASP A 488 -9.97 4.38 17.21
CA ASP A 488 -9.79 5.68 16.59
C ASP A 488 -8.37 6.19 16.81
N GLU A 489 -7.81 6.81 15.80
CA GLU A 489 -6.52 7.48 15.89
C GLU A 489 -6.58 8.82 15.19
N SER A 490 -6.12 9.85 15.87
CA SER A 490 -5.85 11.16 15.30
C SER A 490 -4.37 11.45 15.37
N SER A 491 -3.78 11.92 14.27
CA SER A 491 -2.40 12.39 14.29
C SER A 491 -2.23 13.72 13.57
N PHE A 492 -1.40 14.58 14.16
CA PHE A 492 -1.03 15.89 13.63
C PHE A 492 0.47 15.91 13.43
N ASN A 493 0.93 16.33 12.26
CA ASN A 493 2.34 16.58 12.02
C ASN A 493 2.55 17.97 11.45
N GLY A 494 3.64 18.60 11.84
CA GLY A 494 4.11 19.85 11.27
C GLY A 494 5.62 19.77 11.07
N ASN A 495 6.08 20.10 9.87
CA ASN A 495 7.50 20.14 9.53
C ASN A 495 7.79 21.45 8.83
N VAL A 496 8.91 22.07 9.21
CA VAL A 496 9.44 23.27 8.57
C VAL A 496 10.92 23.05 8.32
N LYS A 497 11.37 23.42 7.14
CA LYS A 497 12.80 23.41 6.80
C LYS A 497 13.19 24.68 6.09
N LYS A 498 14.48 25.03 6.24
CA LYS A 498 15.11 26.14 5.56
C LYS A 498 16.34 25.67 4.81
N ASP A 499 16.38 26.00 3.54
CA ASP A 499 17.55 25.82 2.71
C ASP A 499 18.46 27.07 2.86
N LEU A 500 19.70 26.83 3.24
CA LEU A 500 20.79 27.83 3.42
C LEU A 500 21.93 27.57 2.41
N GLY A 501 21.62 26.96 1.27
CA GLY A 501 22.55 26.57 0.23
C GLY A 501 23.27 25.26 0.56
N LYS A 502 24.45 25.30 1.17
CA LYS A 502 25.15 24.06 1.58
C LYS A 502 24.59 23.42 2.85
N PHE A 503 23.80 24.15 3.61
CA PHE A 503 23.17 23.66 4.83
C PHE A 503 21.67 23.65 4.67
N GLU A 504 21.04 22.58 5.12
CA GLU A 504 19.60 22.50 5.35
C GLU A 504 19.37 22.33 6.86
N VAL A 505 18.53 23.16 7.44
CA VAL A 505 18.10 23.01 8.83
C VAL A 505 16.60 22.88 8.87
N GLY A 506 16.11 22.06 9.75
CA GLY A 506 14.67 21.88 9.88
C GLY A 506 14.28 21.25 11.20
N GLY A 507 13.00 21.24 11.43
CA GLY A 507 12.42 20.64 12.61
C GLY A 507 10.96 20.31 12.39
N GLY A 508 10.41 19.53 13.29
CA GLY A 508 9.02 19.12 13.21
C GLY A 508 8.49 18.60 14.52
N TYR A 509 7.19 18.43 14.51
CA TYR A 509 6.45 17.85 15.61
C TYR A 509 5.40 16.90 15.08
N LEU A 510 5.27 15.75 15.74
CA LEU A 510 4.26 14.74 15.46
C LEU A 510 3.57 14.37 16.78
N LYS A 511 2.24 14.52 16.80
CA LYS A 511 1.39 14.03 17.87
C LYS A 511 0.47 12.94 17.34
N LYS A 512 0.37 11.82 18.07
CA LYS A 512 -0.62 10.77 17.81
C LYS A 512 -1.42 10.52 19.08
N MET A 513 -2.72 10.32 18.92
CA MET A 513 -3.65 9.96 19.98
C MET A 513 -4.48 8.79 19.49
N ARG A 514 -4.46 7.68 20.20
CA ARG A 514 -5.22 6.47 19.85
C ARG A 514 -6.06 6.01 21.01
N GLY A 515 -7.33 5.75 20.71
CA GLY A 515 -8.24 5.02 21.57
C GLY A 515 -8.54 3.64 21.02
N PHE A 516 -8.54 2.64 21.86
CA PHE A 516 -9.05 1.32 21.54
C PHE A 516 -9.99 0.83 22.62
N ASN A 517 -11.13 0.31 22.21
CA ASN A 517 -12.13 -0.26 23.11
C ASN A 517 -12.74 -1.49 22.49
N ALA A 518 -12.78 -2.59 23.25
CA ALA A 518 -13.41 -3.82 22.83
C ALA A 518 -14.39 -4.30 23.90
N ARG A 519 -15.38 -5.08 23.45
CA ARG A 519 -16.35 -5.76 24.30
C ARG A 519 -16.49 -7.19 23.83
N VAL A 520 -16.52 -8.11 24.79
CA VAL A 520 -16.63 -9.55 24.53
C VAL A 520 -17.86 -10.07 25.25
N PHE A 521 -18.67 -10.82 24.51
CA PHE A 521 -19.89 -11.44 24.99
C PHE A 521 -19.80 -12.94 24.76
N ARG A 522 -20.22 -13.71 25.74
CA ARG A 522 -20.35 -15.16 25.67
C ARG A 522 -21.81 -15.55 25.74
N TYR A 523 -22.26 -16.39 24.84
CA TYR A 523 -23.63 -16.89 24.85
C TYR A 523 -23.82 -17.93 25.95
N GLN A 524 -24.93 -17.81 26.68
CA GLN A 524 -25.39 -18.82 27.61
C GLN A 524 -26.46 -19.71 26.96
N THR A 525 -27.29 -19.09 26.12
CA THR A 525 -28.34 -19.73 25.33
C THR A 525 -28.54 -18.93 24.05
N THR A 526 -29.47 -19.37 23.16
CA THR A 526 -29.84 -18.63 21.94
C THR A 526 -30.21 -17.17 22.17
N ASP A 527 -30.74 -16.83 23.35
CA ASP A 527 -31.34 -15.54 23.65
C ASP A 527 -30.66 -14.81 24.82
N LEU A 528 -29.60 -15.37 25.38
CA LEU A 528 -28.93 -14.83 26.55
C LEU A 528 -27.42 -14.78 26.35
N MET A 529 -26.82 -13.60 26.49
CA MET A 529 -25.38 -13.39 26.49
C MET A 529 -24.94 -12.73 27.79
N ASP A 530 -23.81 -13.17 28.30
CA ASP A 530 -23.09 -12.46 29.37
C ASP A 530 -21.98 -11.63 28.77
N GLU A 531 -21.83 -10.39 29.23
CA GLU A 531 -20.66 -9.58 28.91
C GLU A 531 -19.52 -10.03 29.82
N ILE A 532 -18.43 -10.45 29.18
CA ILE A 532 -17.21 -10.89 29.86
C ILE A 532 -16.04 -9.93 29.60
N THR A 533 -16.36 -8.73 29.13
CA THR A 533 -15.37 -7.67 28.88
C THR A 533 -14.59 -7.34 30.16
N ASN A 534 -13.26 -7.32 30.04
CA ASN A 534 -12.35 -6.96 31.12
C ASN A 534 -11.82 -5.54 30.92
N ASN A 535 -11.22 -4.97 31.96
CA ASN A 535 -10.54 -3.69 31.87
C ASN A 535 -9.33 -3.73 30.91
N THR A 536 -8.77 -4.91 30.68
CA THR A 536 -7.70 -5.16 29.70
C THR A 536 -8.14 -5.00 28.25
N ASP A 537 -9.45 -4.96 27.95
CA ASP A 537 -9.98 -4.91 26.57
C ASP A 537 -10.03 -3.48 26.02
N ARG A 538 -9.32 -2.55 26.62
CA ARG A 538 -9.23 -1.14 26.22
C ARG A 538 -7.87 -0.54 26.58
N TYR A 539 -7.45 0.42 25.77
CA TYR A 539 -6.33 1.30 26.10
C TYR A 539 -6.51 2.67 25.47
N THR A 540 -5.85 3.66 26.05
CA THR A 540 -5.62 4.97 25.44
C THR A 540 -4.12 5.20 25.32
N ALA A 541 -3.70 5.88 24.27
CA ALA A 541 -2.29 6.08 24.00
C ALA A 541 -2.03 7.45 23.39
N ASP A 542 -0.98 8.10 23.90
CA ASP A 542 -0.45 9.37 23.43
C ASP A 542 1.02 9.21 23.02
N PHE A 543 1.38 9.87 21.92
CA PHE A 543 2.73 9.91 21.40
C PHE A 543 3.05 11.30 20.91
N ASP A 544 4.04 11.92 21.51
CA ASP A 544 4.55 13.24 21.15
C ASP A 544 6.01 13.12 20.72
N LEU A 545 6.35 13.62 19.53
CA LEU A 545 7.69 13.57 18.97
C LEU A 545 8.11 14.93 18.44
N GLY A 546 8.98 15.61 19.15
CA GLY A 546 9.70 16.78 18.66
C GLY A 546 11.00 16.38 18.00
N ASN A 547 11.35 17.02 16.88
CA ASN A 547 12.62 16.78 16.20
C ASN A 547 13.25 18.05 15.67
N LEU A 548 14.59 18.06 15.65
CA LEU A 548 15.42 19.09 15.01
C LEU A 548 16.51 18.39 14.22
N TYR A 549 16.87 18.91 13.06
CA TYR A 549 17.98 18.38 12.29
C TYR A 549 18.78 19.48 11.60
N SER A 550 20.03 19.16 11.31
CA SER A 550 20.91 19.95 10.45
C SER A 550 21.64 19.02 9.50
N MET A 551 21.71 19.41 8.25
CA MET A 551 22.42 18.69 7.20
C MET A 551 23.37 19.63 6.47
N TYR A 552 24.51 19.10 6.08
CA TYR A 552 25.46 19.73 5.16
C TYR A 552 25.51 18.93 3.87
N GLU A 553 25.25 19.60 2.75
CA GLU A 553 25.36 19.01 1.41
C GLU A 553 26.33 19.86 0.57
N ASN A 554 27.30 19.21 -0.06
CA ASN A 554 28.25 19.88 -0.92
C ASN A 554 28.75 18.96 -2.03
N GLU A 555 29.06 19.56 -3.17
CA GLU A 555 29.67 18.88 -4.32
C GLU A 555 31.10 19.37 -4.47
N ILE A 556 32.06 18.44 -4.44
CA ILE A 556 33.51 18.72 -4.56
C ILE A 556 34.03 17.85 -5.70
N GLY A 557 34.17 18.44 -6.89
CA GLY A 557 34.52 17.70 -8.09
C GLY A 557 33.48 16.61 -8.42
N LYS A 558 33.90 15.35 -8.36
CA LYS A 558 33.04 14.20 -8.62
C LYS A 558 32.35 13.67 -7.36
N TRP A 559 32.69 14.19 -6.21
CA TRP A 559 32.12 13.78 -4.93
C TRP A 559 30.92 14.65 -4.58
N LYS A 560 29.84 14.02 -4.18
CA LYS A 560 28.72 14.64 -3.49
C LYS A 560 28.67 14.09 -2.07
N ILE A 561 28.66 14.96 -1.09
CA ILE A 561 28.69 14.63 0.34
C ILE A 561 27.41 15.17 0.95
N ASN A 562 26.70 14.33 1.69
CA ASN A 562 25.58 14.74 2.54
C ASN A 562 25.81 14.13 3.92
N THR A 563 25.95 14.96 4.92
CA THR A 563 26.09 14.53 6.31
C THR A 563 25.18 15.36 7.19
N GLY A 564 24.63 14.75 8.22
CA GLY A 564 23.73 15.44 9.10
C GLY A 564 23.51 14.71 10.41
N VAL A 565 22.87 15.41 11.31
CA VAL A 565 22.45 14.88 12.60
C VAL A 565 21.01 15.29 12.84
N ARG A 566 20.23 14.37 13.39
CA ARG A 566 18.85 14.57 13.83
C ARG A 566 18.75 14.25 15.29
N GLY A 567 18.17 15.16 16.08
CA GLY A 567 17.78 14.94 17.45
C GLY A 567 16.28 14.72 17.55
N GLU A 568 15.86 13.72 18.29
CA GLU A 568 14.45 13.43 18.54
C GLU A 568 14.18 13.33 20.03
N TYR A 569 13.15 14.04 20.50
CA TYR A 569 12.63 13.94 21.84
C TYR A 569 11.20 13.37 21.77
N ASN A 570 11.00 12.23 22.40
CA ASN A 570 9.73 11.49 22.32
C ASN A 570 9.17 11.21 23.70
N LEU A 571 7.89 11.53 23.87
CA LEU A 571 7.06 11.11 24.98
C LEU A 571 6.09 10.05 24.47
N PHE A 572 6.02 8.96 25.18
CA PHE A 572 5.19 7.80 24.84
C PHE A 572 4.44 7.34 26.07
N ASP A 573 3.12 7.44 26.04
CA ASP A 573 2.24 7.05 27.14
C ASP A 573 1.15 6.11 26.66
N VAL A 574 0.96 4.98 27.35
CA VAL A 574 -0.12 4.03 27.12
C VAL A 574 -0.76 3.65 28.45
N GLU A 575 -2.00 4.06 28.59
CA GLU A 575 -2.84 3.62 29.71
C GLU A 575 -3.62 2.35 29.34
N THR A 576 -3.41 1.29 30.10
CA THR A 576 -4.08 -0.01 29.93
C THR A 576 -4.38 -0.63 31.31
N ALA A 577 -4.76 -1.88 31.35
CA ALA A 577 -4.89 -2.62 32.61
C ALA A 577 -4.20 -3.99 32.52
N ASP A 578 -3.77 -4.52 33.64
CA ASP A 578 -3.30 -5.90 33.72
C ASP A 578 -4.47 -6.89 33.85
N PHE A 579 -4.17 -8.18 33.88
CA PHE A 579 -5.17 -9.25 34.02
C PHE A 579 -5.95 -9.21 35.33
N SER A 580 -5.43 -8.54 36.37
CA SER A 580 -6.13 -8.32 37.63
C SER A 580 -7.09 -7.13 37.57
N GLY A 581 -7.07 -6.36 36.45
CA GLY A 581 -7.85 -5.13 36.27
C GLY A 581 -7.21 -3.91 36.88
N GLN A 582 -5.95 -4.02 37.37
CA GLN A 582 -5.22 -2.85 37.87
C GLN A 582 -4.74 -2.01 36.67
N LYS A 583 -4.84 -0.68 36.84
CA LYS A 583 -4.35 0.27 35.86
C LYS A 583 -2.83 0.13 35.70
N VAL A 584 -2.38 -0.06 34.47
CA VAL A 584 -0.99 -0.07 34.07
C VAL A 584 -0.73 1.13 33.20
N ASN A 585 0.28 1.92 33.55
CA ASN A 585 0.74 3.03 32.76
C ASN A 585 2.13 2.72 32.21
N VAL A 586 2.28 2.76 30.89
CA VAL A 586 3.57 2.60 30.23
C VAL A 586 4.00 3.97 29.78
N ASP A 587 4.73 4.68 30.65
CA ASP A 587 5.27 6.01 30.39
C ASP A 587 6.77 5.92 30.08
N ARG A 588 7.16 6.44 28.91
CA ARG A 588 8.54 6.41 28.44
C ARG A 588 8.93 7.72 27.80
N THR A 589 10.14 8.15 28.11
CA THR A 589 10.78 9.31 27.50
C THR A 589 12.06 8.89 26.80
N TYR A 590 12.18 9.22 25.53
CA TYR A 590 13.37 8.93 24.74
C TYR A 590 14.00 10.22 24.22
N LEU A 591 15.33 10.29 24.31
CA LEU A 591 16.15 11.30 23.64
C LEU A 591 17.13 10.58 22.72
N ASP A 592 17.01 10.80 21.43
CA ASP A 592 17.74 10.06 20.42
C ASP A 592 18.59 11.02 19.57
N ILE A 593 19.86 10.64 19.35
CA ILE A 593 20.77 11.34 18.42
C ILE A 593 21.06 10.39 17.26
N LEU A 594 20.79 10.84 16.05
CA LEU A 594 20.71 10.03 14.84
C LEU A 594 21.59 10.64 13.75
N PRO A 595 22.87 10.30 13.70
CA PRO A 595 23.79 10.75 12.67
C PRO A 595 23.54 10.03 11.34
N SER A 596 23.85 10.73 10.25
CA SER A 596 23.87 10.17 8.89
C SER A 596 25.03 10.71 8.08
N LEU A 597 25.64 9.86 7.27
CA LEU A 597 26.64 10.19 6.28
C LEU A 597 26.29 9.48 4.98
N ASN A 598 26.09 10.24 3.91
CA ASN A 598 25.85 9.72 2.57
C ASN A 598 26.91 10.33 1.64
N LEU A 599 27.67 9.48 0.97
CA LEU A 599 28.69 9.86 0.01
C LEU A 599 28.32 9.31 -1.37
N SER A 600 28.54 10.09 -2.40
CA SER A 600 28.34 9.67 -3.78
C SER A 600 29.52 10.14 -4.64
N TYR A 601 30.14 9.21 -5.36
CA TYR A 601 31.14 9.51 -6.37
C TYR A 601 30.52 9.37 -7.75
N ASN A 602 30.42 10.48 -8.48
CA ASN A 602 29.69 10.61 -9.73
C ASN A 602 30.65 10.64 -10.92
N LEU A 603 30.46 9.70 -11.84
CA LEU A 603 31.07 9.70 -13.18
C LEU A 603 29.94 9.83 -14.21
N ASP A 604 30.28 10.04 -15.50
CA ASP A 604 29.27 10.32 -16.52
C ASP A 604 28.16 9.28 -16.58
N LYS A 605 28.53 7.99 -16.60
CA LYS A 605 27.58 6.87 -16.66
C LYS A 605 27.55 6.00 -15.42
N THR A 606 28.45 6.22 -14.45
CA THR A 606 28.56 5.38 -13.28
C THR A 606 28.49 6.19 -12.00
N LYS A 607 27.96 5.59 -10.96
CA LYS A 607 27.85 6.19 -9.65
C LYS A 607 28.14 5.18 -8.57
N TYR A 608 28.92 5.58 -7.58
CA TYR A 608 29.16 4.80 -6.36
C TYR A 608 28.56 5.54 -5.19
N ARG A 609 27.84 4.83 -4.32
CA ARG A 609 27.28 5.39 -3.09
C ARG A 609 27.78 4.63 -1.89
N PHE A 610 28.02 5.35 -0.83
CA PHE A 610 28.31 4.81 0.49
C PHE A 610 27.44 5.54 1.51
N SER A 611 26.83 4.81 2.43
CA SER A 611 26.01 5.38 3.48
C SER A 611 26.27 4.72 4.83
N LEU A 612 26.36 5.54 5.87
CA LEU A 612 26.39 5.12 7.27
C LEU A 612 25.31 5.89 8.03
N SER A 613 24.56 5.23 8.87
CA SER A 613 23.53 5.91 9.66
C SER A 613 23.12 5.12 10.90
N LYS A 614 22.62 5.86 11.89
CA LYS A 614 21.86 5.30 13.00
C LYS A 614 20.38 5.62 12.81
N THR A 615 19.53 4.61 12.92
CA THR A 615 18.08 4.70 12.96
C THR A 615 17.56 3.93 14.16
N LEU A 616 16.25 3.89 14.34
CA LEU A 616 15.65 3.17 15.46
C LEU A 616 14.30 2.55 15.07
N ALA A 617 13.74 1.75 15.99
CA ALA A 617 12.34 1.34 15.93
C ALA A 617 11.76 1.33 17.34
N ARG A 618 10.72 2.16 17.56
CA ARG A 618 10.03 2.25 18.85
C ARG A 618 8.96 1.18 18.95
N PRO A 619 8.62 0.73 20.16
CA PRO A 619 7.42 -0.08 20.35
C PRO A 619 6.18 0.67 19.86
N GLU A 620 5.20 -0.07 19.36
CA GLU A 620 3.88 0.48 19.02
C GLU A 620 2.93 0.34 20.22
N PHE A 621 1.91 1.18 20.28
CA PHE A 621 0.94 1.21 21.37
C PHE A 621 0.39 -0.19 21.71
N ARG A 622 0.04 -0.95 20.67
CA ARG A 622 -0.53 -2.28 20.82
C ARG A 622 0.50 -3.31 21.33
N GLU A 623 1.75 -3.15 20.98
CA GLU A 623 2.82 -4.08 21.38
C GLU A 623 3.09 -4.01 22.89
N VAL A 624 2.84 -2.84 23.51
CA VAL A 624 3.04 -2.63 24.97
C VAL A 624 1.75 -2.77 25.77
N ALA A 625 0.58 -2.65 25.15
CA ALA A 625 -0.70 -2.79 25.85
C ALA A 625 -0.99 -4.24 26.21
N ASN A 626 -1.24 -4.54 27.48
CA ASN A 626 -1.58 -5.87 27.98
C ASN A 626 -2.99 -6.34 27.58
N PHE A 627 -3.31 -6.13 26.32
CA PHE A 627 -4.62 -6.44 25.76
C PHE A 627 -4.52 -7.73 24.94
N ALA A 628 -5.44 -8.65 25.11
CA ALA A 628 -5.52 -9.87 24.34
C ALA A 628 -6.40 -9.63 23.10
N TYR A 629 -5.82 -9.69 21.91
CA TYR A 629 -6.52 -9.60 20.63
C TYR A 629 -6.54 -10.98 19.98
N TYR A 630 -7.70 -11.38 19.47
CA TYR A 630 -7.83 -12.64 18.74
C TYR A 630 -7.65 -12.40 17.23
N ASP A 631 -6.56 -12.94 16.68
CA ASP A 631 -6.34 -12.98 15.23
C ASP A 631 -7.11 -14.17 14.64
N PHE A 632 -8.21 -13.86 13.99
CA PHE A 632 -9.11 -14.84 13.39
C PHE A 632 -8.43 -15.66 12.28
N VAL A 633 -7.56 -15.05 11.48
CA VAL A 633 -6.90 -15.73 10.36
C VAL A 633 -5.88 -16.74 10.88
N ARG A 634 -5.13 -16.37 11.91
CA ARG A 634 -4.13 -17.24 12.54
C ARG A 634 -4.71 -18.21 13.55
N ASN A 635 -5.94 -17.98 14.00
CA ASN A 635 -6.55 -18.69 15.14
C ASN A 635 -5.67 -18.59 16.40
N ALA A 636 -5.19 -17.39 16.69
CA ALA A 636 -4.24 -17.10 17.75
C ALA A 636 -4.65 -15.88 18.56
N GLN A 637 -4.35 -15.89 19.86
CA GLN A 637 -4.43 -14.69 20.69
C GLN A 637 -3.10 -13.97 20.66
N ILE A 638 -3.11 -12.65 20.58
CA ILE A 638 -1.92 -11.79 20.61
C ILE A 638 -1.98 -10.94 21.87
N LEU A 639 -0.95 -10.99 22.68
CA LEU A 639 -0.81 -10.25 23.93
C LEU A 639 0.34 -9.26 23.83
N GLY A 640 0.14 -8.02 24.28
CA GLY A 640 1.20 -7.04 24.38
C GLY A 640 2.16 -7.32 25.54
N ASN A 641 3.30 -6.64 25.54
CA ASN A 641 4.31 -6.71 26.58
C ASN A 641 4.77 -5.31 26.98
N SER A 642 4.34 -4.87 28.16
CA SER A 642 4.66 -3.52 28.70
C SER A 642 6.15 -3.28 28.95
N ASN A 643 6.99 -4.32 28.95
CA ASN A 643 8.43 -4.23 29.19
C ASN A 643 9.26 -4.07 27.90
N LEU A 644 8.62 -3.95 26.74
CA LEU A 644 9.36 -3.78 25.48
C LEU A 644 10.17 -2.50 25.48
N GLU A 645 11.41 -2.59 25.02
CA GLU A 645 12.32 -1.49 24.79
C GLU A 645 12.41 -1.11 23.31
N LYS A 646 12.85 0.11 23.02
CA LYS A 646 13.15 0.54 21.65
C LYS A 646 14.35 -0.25 21.09
N THR A 647 14.36 -0.40 19.79
CA THR A 647 15.48 -0.98 19.04
C THR A 647 16.37 0.15 18.51
N ASP A 648 17.66 0.13 18.76
CA ASP A 648 18.65 0.95 18.07
C ASP A 648 19.23 0.20 16.88
N ILE A 649 19.41 0.87 15.72
CA ILE A 649 19.76 0.20 14.46
C ILE A 649 20.91 0.95 13.79
N TYR A 650 22.01 0.27 13.51
CA TYR A 650 23.17 0.80 12.79
C TYR A 650 23.16 0.24 11.37
N ASN A 651 23.22 1.14 10.38
CA ASN A 651 23.08 0.79 8.97
C ASN A 651 24.32 1.15 8.19
N VAL A 652 24.75 0.26 7.28
CA VAL A 652 25.76 0.50 6.26
C VAL A 652 25.25 0.07 4.90
N ASP A 653 25.47 0.90 3.89
CA ASP A 653 25.08 0.64 2.51
C ASP A 653 26.18 0.99 1.55
N LEU A 654 26.41 0.15 0.55
CA LEU A 654 27.26 0.38 -0.61
C LEU A 654 26.46 0.11 -1.87
N LYS A 655 26.44 1.01 -2.85
CA LYS A 655 25.75 0.79 -4.12
C LYS A 655 26.63 1.23 -5.30
N TYR A 656 26.75 0.37 -6.27
CA TYR A 656 27.27 0.67 -7.60
C TYR A 656 26.11 0.79 -8.57
N GLU A 657 26.12 1.84 -9.40
CA GLU A 657 25.10 2.11 -10.42
C GLU A 657 25.77 2.43 -11.76
N LEU A 658 25.27 1.82 -12.80
CA LEU A 658 25.63 2.11 -14.19
C LEU A 658 24.37 2.53 -14.95
N TYR A 659 24.43 3.67 -15.59
CA TYR A 659 23.37 4.26 -16.40
C TYR A 659 23.79 4.31 -17.87
N PRO A 660 23.58 3.23 -18.65
CA PRO A 660 23.93 3.20 -20.08
C PRO A 660 23.20 4.29 -20.87
N SER A 661 21.93 4.56 -20.50
CA SER A 661 21.10 5.64 -21.03
C SER A 661 20.22 6.24 -19.91
N THR A 662 19.39 7.23 -20.25
CA THR A 662 18.49 7.90 -19.31
C THR A 662 17.36 6.99 -18.76
N SER A 663 17.03 5.93 -19.50
CA SER A 663 15.97 4.96 -19.15
C SER A 663 16.51 3.59 -18.70
N GLU A 664 17.83 3.41 -18.71
CA GLU A 664 18.48 2.14 -18.36
C GLU A 664 19.28 2.26 -17.06
N ASN A 665 19.24 1.21 -16.26
CA ASN A 665 19.97 1.12 -15.00
C ASN A 665 20.46 -0.31 -14.76
N ILE A 666 21.71 -0.43 -14.36
CA ILE A 666 22.27 -1.66 -13.80
C ILE A 666 22.87 -1.29 -12.45
N SER A 667 22.41 -1.90 -11.38
CA SER A 667 22.95 -1.59 -10.05
C SER A 667 23.15 -2.84 -9.21
N VAL A 668 24.14 -2.76 -8.32
CA VAL A 668 24.42 -3.74 -7.27
C VAL A 668 24.58 -3.00 -5.96
N SER A 669 23.83 -3.45 -4.94
CA SER A 669 23.89 -2.90 -3.58
C SER A 669 24.30 -3.96 -2.59
N PHE A 670 25.17 -3.60 -1.65
CA PHE A 670 25.47 -4.37 -0.45
C PHE A 670 24.94 -3.59 0.75
N PHE A 671 24.31 -4.27 1.68
CA PHE A 671 23.83 -3.66 2.90
C PHE A 671 24.12 -4.52 4.13
N GLY A 672 24.30 -3.86 5.26
CA GLY A 672 24.44 -4.48 6.56
C GLY A 672 23.70 -3.66 7.61
N LYS A 673 23.05 -4.34 8.56
CA LYS A 673 22.29 -3.73 9.64
C LYS A 673 22.53 -4.49 10.93
N ASN A 674 22.80 -3.76 12.00
CA ASN A 674 22.95 -4.32 13.33
C ASN A 674 21.86 -3.73 14.23
N PHE A 675 21.10 -4.59 14.86
CA PHE A 675 19.99 -4.25 15.75
C PHE A 675 20.39 -4.56 17.19
N VAL A 676 20.15 -3.62 18.05
CA VAL A 676 20.25 -3.78 19.51
C VAL A 676 18.84 -3.78 20.06
N ASN A 677 18.47 -4.80 20.82
CA ASN A 677 17.11 -5.04 21.33
C ASN A 677 16.04 -5.07 20.23
N PRO A 678 16.16 -5.89 19.16
CA PRO A 678 15.09 -5.99 18.18
C PRO A 678 13.78 -6.42 18.83
N ILE A 679 12.64 -6.06 18.25
CA ILE A 679 11.33 -6.49 18.74
C ILE A 679 10.82 -7.57 17.81
N GLU A 680 10.45 -8.73 18.37
CA GLU A 680 9.89 -9.86 17.64
C GLU A 680 8.64 -10.41 18.31
N GLN A 681 7.73 -10.92 17.48
CA GLN A 681 6.56 -11.66 17.93
C GLN A 681 6.93 -13.14 18.10
N VAL A 682 6.70 -13.66 19.28
CA VAL A 682 7.06 -15.03 19.67
C VAL A 682 5.85 -15.75 20.25
N VAL A 683 5.87 -17.07 20.23
CA VAL A 683 4.92 -17.90 20.96
C VAL A 683 5.12 -17.67 22.46
N ALA A 684 4.07 -17.36 23.18
CA ALA A 684 4.13 -17.12 24.63
C ALA A 684 4.18 -18.44 25.42
N ASP A 685 4.69 -18.35 26.65
CA ASP A 685 4.70 -19.47 27.59
C ASP A 685 3.27 -19.96 27.87
N GLY A 686 3.08 -21.29 27.94
CA GLY A 686 1.77 -21.91 28.17
C GLY A 686 0.87 -21.99 26.92
N SER A 687 1.37 -21.60 25.74
CA SER A 687 0.67 -21.85 24.48
C SER A 687 0.49 -23.33 24.23
N VAL A 688 -0.71 -23.68 23.73
CA VAL A 688 -1.02 -25.03 23.24
C VAL A 688 -1.49 -24.90 21.78
N PRO A 689 -1.34 -25.95 20.96
CA PRO A 689 -1.73 -25.90 19.55
C PRO A 689 -3.17 -25.45 19.31
N SER A 690 -4.10 -25.91 20.13
CA SER A 690 -5.53 -25.56 20.06
C SER A 690 -5.84 -24.14 20.53
N ASN A 691 -4.89 -23.46 21.23
CA ASN A 691 -5.03 -22.08 21.74
C ASN A 691 -3.66 -21.38 21.69
N LEU A 692 -3.26 -21.01 20.50
CA LEU A 692 -1.96 -20.35 20.27
C LEU A 692 -1.99 -18.94 20.86
N LEU A 693 -1.05 -18.66 21.76
CA LEU A 693 -0.83 -17.36 22.37
C LEU A 693 0.49 -16.79 21.85
N LEU A 694 0.43 -15.61 21.26
CA LEU A 694 1.59 -14.85 20.76
C LEU A 694 1.83 -13.63 21.64
N THR A 695 3.09 -13.27 21.84
CA THR A 695 3.50 -12.05 22.55
C THR A 695 4.71 -11.42 21.87
N TYR A 696 5.21 -10.32 22.43
CA TYR A 696 6.39 -9.62 21.91
C TYR A 696 7.53 -9.70 22.91
N LYS A 697 8.76 -9.86 22.42
CA LYS A 697 9.99 -9.86 23.24
C LYS A 697 11.09 -9.06 22.52
N ASN A 698 12.08 -8.60 23.28
CA ASN A 698 13.33 -8.05 22.77
C ASN A 698 14.42 -9.13 22.87
N PRO A 699 14.83 -9.81 21.78
CA PRO A 699 16.12 -10.49 21.70
C PRO A 699 17.27 -9.53 21.98
N GLU A 700 18.45 -10.05 22.35
CA GLU A 700 19.61 -9.22 22.67
C GLU A 700 20.11 -8.45 21.45
N SER A 701 20.22 -9.13 20.32
CA SER A 701 20.71 -8.55 19.08
C SER A 701 20.20 -9.26 17.84
N ALA A 702 20.27 -8.56 16.71
CA ALA A 702 20.13 -9.19 15.41
C ALA A 702 21.05 -8.51 14.39
N ILE A 703 21.53 -9.31 13.43
CA ILE A 703 22.30 -8.82 12.29
C ILE A 703 21.58 -9.23 11.01
N VAL A 704 21.50 -8.31 10.06
CA VAL A 704 20.94 -8.55 8.72
C VAL A 704 21.91 -8.00 7.68
N TYR A 705 22.24 -8.80 6.67
CA TYR A 705 23.09 -8.36 5.57
C TYR A 705 22.67 -9.04 4.27
N GLY A 706 22.97 -8.38 3.16
CA GLY A 706 22.57 -8.92 1.85
C GLY A 706 23.10 -8.14 0.67
N VAL A 707 22.74 -8.65 -0.49
CA VAL A 707 23.06 -8.11 -1.80
C VAL A 707 21.78 -7.95 -2.59
N GLU A 708 21.62 -6.80 -3.24
CA GLU A 708 20.53 -6.50 -4.18
C GLU A 708 21.13 -6.20 -5.54
N MET A 709 20.50 -6.70 -6.59
CA MET A 709 20.84 -6.40 -7.98
C MET A 709 19.60 -5.91 -8.71
N GLU A 710 19.74 -4.87 -9.50
CA GLU A 710 18.68 -4.37 -10.40
C GLU A 710 19.24 -4.18 -11.80
N VAL A 711 18.48 -4.59 -12.80
CA VAL A 711 18.75 -4.37 -14.22
C VAL A 711 17.47 -3.89 -14.88
N ARG A 712 17.55 -2.72 -15.52
CA ARG A 712 16.53 -2.22 -16.46
C ARG A 712 17.22 -1.95 -17.77
N LYS A 713 16.80 -2.64 -18.81
CA LYS A 713 17.47 -2.59 -20.10
C LYS A 713 16.45 -2.54 -21.24
N ARG A 714 16.61 -1.56 -22.13
CA ARG A 714 15.93 -1.53 -23.41
C ARG A 714 16.79 -2.27 -24.42
N ILE A 715 16.32 -3.41 -24.91
CA ILE A 715 17.07 -4.22 -25.88
C ILE A 715 16.95 -3.61 -27.28
N ASN A 716 15.74 -3.12 -27.60
CA ASN A 716 15.44 -2.41 -28.84
C ASN A 716 14.14 -1.59 -28.68
N GLY A 717 13.70 -0.92 -29.74
CA GLY A 717 12.53 -0.04 -29.71
C GLY A 717 11.19 -0.71 -29.36
N TRP A 718 11.12 -2.04 -29.29
CA TRP A 718 9.89 -2.78 -28.97
C TRP A 718 10.04 -3.78 -27.83
N PHE A 719 11.23 -3.97 -27.25
CA PHE A 719 11.49 -4.94 -26.21
C PHE A 719 12.29 -4.34 -25.05
N ASP A 720 11.66 -4.28 -23.90
CA ASP A 720 12.25 -3.84 -22.63
C ASP A 720 12.29 -5.01 -21.64
N PHE A 721 13.35 -5.11 -20.87
CA PHE A 721 13.54 -6.10 -19.82
C PHE A 721 13.90 -5.40 -18.52
N TYR A 722 13.31 -5.86 -17.44
CA TYR A 722 13.72 -5.49 -16.09
C TYR A 722 13.80 -6.72 -15.19
N THR A 723 14.77 -6.71 -14.30
CA THR A 723 14.86 -7.71 -13.23
C THR A 723 15.47 -7.07 -12.00
N ASN A 724 14.98 -7.48 -10.84
CA ASN A 724 15.65 -7.24 -9.59
C ASN A 724 15.70 -8.53 -8.77
N ALA A 725 16.81 -8.75 -8.11
CA ALA A 725 17.04 -9.91 -7.27
C ALA A 725 17.72 -9.46 -5.98
N SER A 726 17.35 -10.07 -4.88
CA SER A 726 18.04 -9.88 -3.60
C SER A 726 18.27 -11.20 -2.90
N VAL A 727 19.44 -11.30 -2.28
CA VAL A 727 19.82 -12.43 -1.41
C VAL A 727 20.27 -11.84 -0.09
N MET A 728 19.73 -12.35 1.00
CA MET A 728 20.00 -11.82 2.31
C MET A 728 20.02 -12.91 3.39
N LYS A 729 20.71 -12.62 4.46
CA LYS A 729 20.78 -13.48 5.63
C LYS A 729 20.59 -12.63 6.89
N SER A 730 19.91 -13.17 7.87
CA SER A 730 19.84 -12.60 9.22
C SER A 730 20.21 -13.63 10.26
N GLU A 731 20.61 -13.14 11.41
CA GLU A 731 20.87 -13.91 12.61
C GLU A 731 20.36 -13.12 13.80
N VAL A 732 19.45 -13.71 14.56
CA VAL A 732 18.92 -13.19 15.83
C VAL A 732 19.46 -14.04 16.94
N ASP A 733 19.98 -13.41 17.98
CA ASP A 733 20.40 -14.09 19.21
C ASP A 733 19.33 -13.90 20.29
N MET A 734 18.79 -15.00 20.77
CA MET A 734 17.85 -15.03 21.87
C MET A 734 18.31 -16.07 22.89
N ASN A 735 18.92 -15.64 24.00
CA ASN A 735 19.46 -16.51 25.06
C ASN A 735 20.47 -17.54 24.51
N GLY A 736 21.35 -17.13 23.59
CA GLY A 736 22.36 -18.00 22.97
C GLY A 736 21.82 -18.91 21.85
N VAL A 737 20.54 -18.87 21.55
CA VAL A 737 19.94 -19.58 20.41
C VAL A 737 19.91 -18.66 19.20
N LYS A 738 20.65 -19.04 18.17
CA LYS A 738 20.74 -18.26 16.91
C LYS A 738 19.77 -18.79 15.85
N ARG A 739 19.01 -17.92 15.27
CA ARG A 739 18.03 -18.22 14.21
C ARG A 739 17.86 -17.07 13.24
N GLN A 740 17.12 -17.31 12.18
CA GLN A 740 16.73 -16.29 11.21
C GLN A 740 15.69 -15.32 11.81
N LEU A 741 15.73 -14.05 11.40
CA LEU A 741 14.73 -13.03 11.76
C LEU A 741 13.34 -13.40 11.20
N GLN A 742 12.31 -13.21 12.00
CA GLN A 742 10.93 -13.45 11.58
C GLN A 742 10.55 -12.60 10.35
N GLY A 743 9.83 -13.20 9.41
CA GLY A 743 9.35 -12.55 8.19
C GLY A 743 10.38 -12.40 7.08
N GLN A 744 11.67 -12.64 7.36
CA GLN A 744 12.72 -12.54 6.35
C GLN A 744 12.72 -13.71 5.40
N SER A 745 12.69 -13.43 4.10
CA SER A 745 12.97 -14.38 3.04
C SER A 745 14.45 -14.29 2.64
N ASN A 746 15.11 -15.44 2.46
CA ASN A 746 16.53 -15.48 2.10
C ASN A 746 16.83 -14.96 0.69
N TYR A 747 15.85 -15.00 -0.20
CA TYR A 747 15.98 -14.46 -1.55
C TYR A 747 14.63 -14.00 -2.11
N MET A 748 14.69 -13.04 -3.03
CA MET A 748 13.56 -12.52 -3.78
C MET A 748 13.99 -12.22 -5.21
N ILE A 749 13.11 -12.48 -6.17
CA ILE A 749 13.34 -12.21 -7.59
C ILE A 749 12.08 -11.60 -8.17
N ASN A 750 12.23 -10.45 -8.83
CA ASN A 750 11.20 -9.86 -9.68
C ASN A 750 11.78 -9.67 -11.07
N SER A 751 11.11 -10.17 -12.08
CA SER A 751 11.53 -10.02 -13.47
C SER A 751 10.34 -9.71 -14.34
N GLY A 752 10.54 -8.89 -15.36
CA GLY A 752 9.50 -8.62 -16.32
C GLY A 752 10.02 -8.25 -17.69
N ILE A 753 9.16 -8.48 -18.66
CA ILE A 753 9.41 -8.25 -20.07
C ILE A 753 8.25 -7.45 -20.62
N ASN A 754 8.56 -6.37 -21.34
CA ASN A 754 7.58 -5.58 -22.08
C ASN A 754 7.83 -5.72 -23.59
N PHE A 755 6.80 -6.07 -24.31
CA PHE A 755 6.75 -6.01 -25.76
C PHE A 755 5.86 -4.85 -26.18
N ASN A 756 6.47 -3.81 -26.73
CA ASN A 756 5.80 -2.60 -27.16
C ASN A 756 5.75 -2.54 -28.69
N LYS A 757 4.57 -2.57 -29.29
CA LYS A 757 4.40 -2.46 -30.74
C LYS A 757 3.25 -1.54 -31.07
N LYS A 758 3.55 -0.36 -31.62
CA LYS A 758 2.56 0.70 -31.91
C LYS A 758 1.74 1.00 -30.64
N ASN A 759 0.44 0.76 -30.71
CA ASN A 759 -0.51 1.05 -29.64
C ASN A 759 -0.71 -0.13 -28.65
N ASN A 760 0.05 -1.22 -28.79
CA ASN A 760 -0.11 -2.41 -27.96
C ASN A 760 1.14 -2.62 -27.10
N THR A 761 0.92 -2.95 -25.83
CA THR A 761 1.96 -3.39 -24.90
C THR A 761 1.54 -4.73 -24.29
N LEU A 762 2.42 -5.71 -24.36
CA LEU A 762 2.30 -6.96 -23.62
C LEU A 762 3.37 -6.99 -22.54
N ASN A 763 2.97 -7.13 -21.30
CA ASN A 763 3.84 -7.29 -20.15
C ASN A 763 3.71 -8.71 -19.60
N LEU A 764 4.84 -9.36 -19.34
CA LEU A 764 4.97 -10.59 -18.58
C LEU A 764 5.75 -10.24 -17.31
N ALA A 765 5.17 -10.46 -16.14
CA ALA A 765 5.81 -10.14 -14.87
C ALA A 765 5.85 -11.38 -13.97
N TYR A 766 7.05 -11.76 -13.56
CA TYR A 766 7.31 -12.89 -12.67
C TYR A 766 7.85 -12.40 -11.34
N ASN A 767 7.32 -12.94 -10.26
CA ASN A 767 7.78 -12.71 -8.90
C ASN A 767 8.02 -14.03 -8.20
N ARG A 768 9.17 -14.19 -7.53
CA ARG A 768 9.47 -15.31 -6.64
C ARG A 768 9.94 -14.81 -5.29
N ILE A 769 9.31 -15.30 -4.23
CA ILE A 769 9.68 -15.07 -2.84
C ILE A 769 10.14 -16.38 -2.27
N GLY A 770 11.30 -16.38 -1.61
CA GLY A 770 11.80 -17.53 -0.90
C GLY A 770 11.03 -17.80 0.40
N GLU A 771 11.26 -18.96 0.97
CA GLU A 771 10.74 -19.36 2.28
C GLU A 771 11.12 -18.37 3.39
N ARG A 772 10.23 -18.23 4.42
CA ARG A 772 10.45 -17.37 5.59
C ARG A 772 9.81 -17.93 6.86
N ILE A 773 10.31 -17.52 8.03
CA ILE A 773 9.67 -17.80 9.31
C ILE A 773 8.39 -16.96 9.41
N SER A 774 7.23 -17.59 9.48
CA SER A 774 5.93 -16.95 9.69
C SER A 774 5.67 -16.67 11.17
N ALA A 775 5.98 -17.65 12.04
CA ALA A 775 5.94 -17.49 13.49
C ALA A 775 7.13 -18.19 14.15
N VAL A 776 7.69 -17.52 15.15
CA VAL A 776 8.83 -18.03 15.91
C VAL A 776 8.34 -19.00 16.96
N GLY A 777 8.87 -20.21 16.99
CA GLY A 777 8.64 -21.20 18.02
C GLY A 777 9.28 -20.82 19.37
N PHE A 778 8.77 -21.38 20.43
CA PHE A 778 9.29 -21.18 21.78
C PHE A 778 9.02 -22.39 22.67
N GLN A 779 9.96 -22.72 23.60
CA GLN A 779 9.82 -23.78 24.60
C GLN A 779 9.37 -25.15 24.05
N GLY A 780 10.01 -25.59 22.96
CA GLY A 780 9.71 -26.90 22.36
C GLY A 780 8.65 -26.86 21.24
N TYR A 781 7.95 -25.77 21.07
CA TYR A 781 7.11 -25.56 19.87
C TYR A 781 8.01 -25.11 18.71
N PRO A 782 8.02 -25.83 17.56
CA PRO A 782 8.90 -25.49 16.43
C PRO A 782 8.53 -24.20 15.74
N ASP A 783 9.50 -23.56 15.04
CA ASP A 783 9.24 -22.47 14.13
C ASP A 783 8.26 -22.89 13.02
N ILE A 784 7.34 -21.98 12.69
CA ILE A 784 6.42 -22.11 11.56
C ILE A 784 6.99 -21.35 10.38
N PHE A 785 7.14 -22.03 9.25
CA PHE A 785 7.61 -21.45 8.00
C PHE A 785 6.46 -21.26 7.00
N GLU A 786 6.57 -20.24 6.19
CA GLU A 786 5.76 -20.04 4.98
C GLU A 786 6.60 -20.47 3.77
N ASN A 787 6.01 -21.28 2.88
CA ASN A 787 6.70 -21.81 1.71
C ASN A 787 7.11 -20.70 0.73
N SER A 788 8.09 -21.02 -0.13
CA SER A 788 8.40 -20.16 -1.28
C SER A 788 7.22 -20.12 -2.26
N ARG A 789 7.03 -18.97 -2.91
CA ARG A 789 5.91 -18.76 -3.83
C ARG A 789 6.38 -18.13 -5.14
N ASP A 790 5.83 -18.65 -6.24
CA ASP A 790 6.00 -18.15 -7.60
C ASP A 790 4.70 -17.52 -8.07
N VAL A 791 4.78 -16.31 -8.63
CA VAL A 791 3.64 -15.60 -9.21
C VAL A 791 4.00 -15.16 -10.62
N LEU A 792 3.15 -15.47 -11.58
CA LEU A 792 3.27 -15.01 -12.97
C LEU A 792 2.02 -14.24 -13.37
N ASP A 793 2.24 -13.01 -13.81
CA ASP A 793 1.21 -12.10 -14.31
C ASP A 793 1.40 -11.82 -15.80
N ILE A 794 0.30 -11.68 -16.52
CA ILE A 794 0.28 -11.24 -17.92
C ILE A 794 -0.64 -10.03 -18.04
N THR A 795 -0.16 -8.96 -18.68
CA THR A 795 -0.98 -7.78 -18.96
C THR A 795 -0.87 -7.41 -20.43
N PHE A 796 -2.00 -7.27 -21.10
CA PHE A 796 -2.12 -6.70 -22.43
C PHE A 796 -2.81 -5.35 -22.35
N LEU A 797 -2.14 -4.31 -22.84
CA LEU A 797 -2.65 -2.95 -22.87
C LEU A 797 -2.70 -2.48 -24.33
N ARG A 798 -3.84 -1.95 -24.73
CA ARG A 798 -4.06 -1.32 -26.04
C ARG A 798 -4.47 0.13 -25.86
N LYS A 799 -3.66 1.05 -26.39
CA LYS A 799 -4.03 2.46 -26.48
C LYS A 799 -5.10 2.66 -27.54
N LEU A 800 -6.14 3.39 -27.19
CA LEU A 800 -7.24 3.78 -28.06
C LEU A 800 -7.11 5.30 -28.35
N PRO A 801 -7.79 5.84 -29.37
CA PRO A 801 -7.73 7.29 -29.66
C PRO A 801 -8.12 8.18 -28.49
N LYS A 802 -9.05 7.73 -27.63
CA LYS A 802 -9.53 8.45 -26.43
C LYS A 802 -9.48 7.55 -25.20
N GLY A 803 -8.36 6.89 -24.95
CA GLY A 803 -8.23 6.05 -23.77
C GLY A 803 -7.39 4.82 -23.94
N GLU A 804 -7.63 3.81 -23.13
CA GLU A 804 -6.89 2.54 -23.17
C GLU A 804 -7.77 1.36 -22.71
N LEU A 805 -7.53 0.20 -23.29
CA LEU A 805 -8.10 -1.08 -22.87
C LEU A 805 -7.00 -1.94 -22.28
N LYS A 806 -7.21 -2.43 -21.06
CA LYS A 806 -6.28 -3.29 -20.32
C LYS A 806 -6.94 -4.61 -20.01
N LEU A 807 -6.34 -5.71 -20.49
CA LEU A 807 -6.65 -7.08 -20.08
C LEU A 807 -5.50 -7.58 -19.22
N ALA A 808 -5.79 -8.09 -18.03
CA ALA A 808 -4.76 -8.62 -17.14
C ALA A 808 -5.17 -9.98 -16.59
N ILE A 809 -4.20 -10.91 -16.55
CA ILE A 809 -4.31 -12.21 -15.91
C ILE A 809 -3.28 -12.19 -14.77
N GLY A 810 -3.77 -12.26 -13.54
CA GLY A 810 -2.93 -12.25 -12.34
C GLY A 810 -2.83 -13.65 -11.73
N ASP A 811 -1.65 -13.97 -11.23
CA ASP A 811 -1.28 -15.22 -10.57
C ASP A 811 -1.69 -16.48 -11.36
N ILE A 812 -1.09 -16.65 -12.52
CA ILE A 812 -1.39 -17.79 -13.43
C ILE A 812 -1.10 -19.13 -12.75
N PHE A 813 -0.08 -19.19 -11.90
CA PHE A 813 0.29 -20.43 -11.21
C PHE A 813 -0.66 -20.78 -10.08
N ALA A 814 -1.33 -19.78 -9.47
CA ALA A 814 -2.22 -19.93 -8.32
C ALA A 814 -1.64 -20.88 -7.24
N GLN A 815 -0.33 -20.80 -7.03
CA GLN A 815 0.39 -21.68 -6.13
C GLN A 815 -0.11 -21.50 -4.69
N PRO A 816 -0.44 -22.55 -3.95
CA PRO A 816 -0.96 -22.43 -2.59
C PRO A 816 0.07 -21.81 -1.64
N SER A 817 -0.44 -21.08 -0.67
CA SER A 817 0.34 -20.59 0.48
C SER A 817 0.28 -21.62 1.59
N ILE A 818 1.45 -22.16 1.98
CA ILE A 818 1.57 -23.24 2.94
C ILE A 818 2.39 -22.77 4.14
N ASN A 819 1.80 -22.85 5.33
CA ASN A 819 2.52 -22.74 6.59
C ASN A 819 2.85 -24.14 7.10
N TYR A 820 4.10 -24.38 7.47
CA TYR A 820 4.57 -25.71 7.85
C TYR A 820 5.70 -25.68 8.88
N GLN A 821 5.92 -26.81 9.53
CA GLN A 821 7.05 -27.03 10.47
C GLN A 821 8.12 -27.88 9.81
N LYS A 822 9.35 -27.38 9.69
CA LYS A 822 10.47 -28.07 9.03
C LYS A 822 10.90 -29.36 9.72
N ILE A 823 10.95 -29.36 11.06
CA ILE A 823 11.46 -30.50 11.86
C ILE A 823 10.71 -31.80 11.56
N SER A 824 9.42 -31.67 11.22
CA SER A 824 8.54 -32.82 10.99
C SER A 824 7.93 -32.86 9.59
N ASN A 825 8.29 -31.92 8.74
CA ASN A 825 7.71 -31.72 7.40
C ASN A 825 6.15 -31.72 7.41
N ARG A 826 5.56 -30.94 8.35
CA ARG A 826 4.13 -30.93 8.60
C ARG A 826 3.50 -29.66 8.08
N ASN A 827 2.53 -29.80 7.20
CA ASN A 827 1.70 -28.69 6.78
C ASN A 827 0.69 -28.37 7.88
N LEU A 828 0.70 -27.13 8.36
CA LEU A 828 -0.24 -26.64 9.35
C LEU A 828 -1.42 -25.94 8.69
N ILE A 829 -1.14 -25.09 7.71
CA ILE A 829 -2.16 -24.33 6.99
C ILE A 829 -1.82 -24.37 5.51
N ASN A 830 -2.76 -24.79 4.70
CA ASN A 830 -2.67 -24.80 3.24
C ASN A 830 -3.83 -23.97 2.67
N THR A 831 -3.52 -22.79 2.13
CA THR A 831 -4.51 -21.87 1.56
C THR A 831 -4.38 -21.84 0.06
N ASN A 832 -5.47 -22.18 -0.65
CA ASN A 832 -5.53 -22.09 -2.10
C ASN A 832 -5.58 -20.64 -2.55
N ASN A 833 -4.75 -20.29 -3.50
CA ASN A 833 -4.80 -19.02 -4.23
C ASN A 833 -5.63 -19.16 -5.51
N GLU A 834 -5.95 -18.06 -6.15
CA GLU A 834 -6.73 -18.06 -7.39
C GLU A 834 -6.08 -17.26 -8.50
N THR A 835 -6.25 -17.72 -9.73
CA THR A 835 -5.97 -16.93 -10.93
C THR A 835 -7.09 -15.93 -11.14
N THR A 836 -6.72 -14.67 -11.41
CA THR A 836 -7.67 -13.60 -11.69
C THR A 836 -7.56 -13.12 -13.12
N VAL A 837 -8.68 -12.90 -13.79
CA VAL A 837 -8.74 -12.29 -15.14
C VAL A 837 -9.51 -10.98 -15.03
N SER A 838 -8.97 -9.88 -15.49
CA SER A 838 -9.63 -8.58 -15.41
C SER A 838 -9.55 -7.80 -16.72
N LEU A 839 -10.63 -7.09 -17.00
CA LEU A 839 -10.74 -6.17 -18.14
C LEU A 839 -11.04 -4.77 -17.59
N THR A 840 -10.26 -3.78 -18.01
CA THR A 840 -10.47 -2.38 -17.63
C THR A 840 -10.43 -1.49 -18.87
N LEU A 841 -11.42 -0.62 -18.98
CA LEU A 841 -11.50 0.44 -19.98
C LEU A 841 -11.31 1.78 -19.29
N ASN A 842 -10.29 2.53 -19.69
CA ASN A 842 -10.05 3.90 -19.28
C ASN A 842 -10.36 4.81 -20.48
N LEU A 843 -11.17 5.85 -20.27
CA LEU A 843 -11.55 6.83 -21.28
C LEU A 843 -11.00 8.19 -20.88
N ASN A 844 -10.33 8.88 -21.80
CA ASN A 844 -9.83 10.24 -21.64
C ASN A 844 -10.71 11.15 -22.52
N LEU A 845 -11.48 12.04 -21.89
CA LEU A 845 -12.51 12.88 -22.54
C LEU A 845 -12.11 14.35 -22.59
#